data_deb4faef15743d79802748c8031c12c9
#
_entry.id   deb4faef15743d79802748c8031c12c9
#
_cell.length_a   1.000
_cell.length_b   1.000
_cell.length_c   1.000
_cell.angle_alpha   90.00
_cell.angle_beta   90.00
_cell.angle_gamma   90.00
#
_symmetry.space_group_name_H-M   'P 1'
#
loop_
_entity.id
_entity.type
_entity.pdbx_description
1 polymer ?
#
loop_
_entity_poly.entity_id
_entity_poly.type
_entity_poly.pdbx_seq_one_letter_code
_entity_poly.pdbx_strand_id
1 'polypeptide(L)'
;MNRGLVYFHFDPHHQVRDYVLAALSSLRPHADHVLLVSNSPIGDADRARLETCCDEILQRPNEGLDVGAYRAGLEHLGWERLADFDELILTNHTYYAPLHPWEEVLTRAAGWEGISFWGMTEHAAMRPHPFLARRELPRHLQSHWIAVRHRLLADPAFREYWERMPAVSSYRDSIQWHESRFTGHFAELGHTWQVAFPVDRYRSANPAIEEAPALLVDGCPLLKRRALFHDPLHQDRQAVVGGELLEAAVEAGYSEDLILSDVVHTATARDLIVNAGLTEVVTGCVPGAVGAGVQTSSPAQRSSGCVVVHIPAGREAVERAEADGLARRLASLPAHWRVVVTSPEPLDAADLERVTGRRPTQEDTEEDSAHGEGDVSLRVVRDLDPRGTIAFLTQCDDLWDPGRGAGGDEGGDDGGDGDALVLRITVGPEPGPKTRADDVAHRQALDCLLDSPGYTAGLIDLFAQHPGLGVAVPAAGHIGQAHAGPTWDGLAGAAKALSRRLGLTVELDPLAPVAPSGAMFMARPAALRTLSEGAKELVRLTEQAAVGPEQSAERLKRARAAEVLELLTVYAAMSSGFHPREVLTAAWAGRLYGALAYKHRVVTADLPDHTDEQVRFLQARFGPRAGVGARVRTYVDVHHPDMGSALKPAYRYLTGGASDLARAATSAGRRLRDVGRPRGEDKGD
;
A
#
# COMPACT_ATOMS: atom_id res chain seq x y z
N MET A 1 -4.83 13.47 38.73
CA MET A 1 -4.73 12.02 38.53
C MET A 1 -3.31 11.75 38.08
N ASN A 2 -2.53 11.03 38.88
CA ASN A 2 -1.16 10.63 38.52
C ASN A 2 -1.25 9.50 37.49
N ARG A 3 -0.93 9.79 36.22
CA ARG A 3 -1.11 8.85 35.10
C ARG A 3 0.22 8.45 34.50
N GLY A 4 0.47 7.13 34.46
CA GLY A 4 1.56 6.54 33.70
C GLY A 4 1.12 6.08 32.30
N LEU A 5 2.05 6.08 31.37
CA LEU A 5 1.85 5.58 30.01
C LEU A 5 2.98 4.62 29.65
N VAL A 6 2.65 3.39 29.24
CA VAL A 6 3.56 2.44 28.59
C VAL A 6 3.16 2.33 27.14
N TYR A 7 3.99 2.88 26.25
CA TYR A 7 3.76 2.87 24.82
C TYR A 7 4.67 1.86 24.13
N PHE A 8 4.10 0.83 23.52
CA PHE A 8 4.84 -0.17 22.76
C PHE A 8 5.06 0.28 21.32
N HIS A 9 6.33 0.19 20.85
CA HIS A 9 6.75 0.47 19.49
C HIS A 9 7.44 -0.73 18.85
N PHE A 10 7.15 -0.97 17.56
CA PHE A 10 7.86 -1.90 16.70
C PHE A 10 7.76 -1.44 15.24
N ASP A 11 8.90 -1.39 14.54
CA ASP A 11 8.98 -1.17 13.09
C ASP A 11 10.01 -2.14 12.49
N PRO A 12 9.65 -2.94 11.45
CA PRO A 12 10.57 -3.91 10.85
C PRO A 12 11.75 -3.27 10.12
N HIS A 13 11.66 -1.97 9.80
CA HIS A 13 12.73 -1.18 9.15
C HIS A 13 13.53 -0.34 10.14
N HIS A 14 13.29 -0.53 11.45
CA HIS A 14 14.00 0.15 12.53
C HIS A 14 13.87 1.68 12.49
N GLN A 15 12.68 2.19 12.15
CA GLN A 15 12.39 3.62 12.07
C GLN A 15 11.29 4.02 13.06
N VAL A 16 11.38 5.22 13.61
CA VAL A 16 10.30 5.84 14.36
C VAL A 16 9.56 6.80 13.41
N ARG A 17 8.41 6.34 12.92
CA ARG A 17 7.61 7.09 11.95
C ARG A 17 6.88 8.25 12.58
N ASP A 18 6.59 9.28 11.81
CA ASP A 18 6.02 10.54 12.28
C ASP A 18 4.67 10.38 12.98
N TYR A 19 3.83 9.42 12.56
CA TYR A 19 2.56 9.15 13.24
C TYR A 19 2.75 8.65 14.68
N VAL A 20 3.86 7.96 14.99
CA VAL A 20 4.19 7.51 16.36
C VAL A 20 4.52 8.72 17.22
N LEU A 21 5.31 9.66 16.68
CA LEU A 21 5.64 10.90 17.37
C LEU A 21 4.40 11.79 17.55
N ALA A 22 3.53 11.88 16.55
CA ALA A 22 2.27 12.59 16.64
C ALA A 22 1.40 12.04 17.78
N ALA A 23 1.25 10.70 17.85
CA ALA A 23 0.49 10.04 18.92
C ALA A 23 1.11 10.29 20.31
N LEU A 24 2.42 10.10 20.45
CA LEU A 24 3.13 10.30 21.73
C LEU A 24 3.09 11.77 22.18
N SER A 25 3.39 12.70 21.29
CA SER A 25 3.37 14.14 21.60
C SER A 25 1.98 14.61 22.03
N SER A 26 0.92 14.05 21.42
CA SER A 26 -0.46 14.37 21.80
C SER A 26 -0.87 13.75 23.14
N LEU A 27 -0.31 12.60 23.52
CA LEU A 27 -0.57 11.94 24.81
C LEU A 27 0.26 12.52 25.96
N ARG A 28 1.43 13.08 25.67
CA ARG A 28 2.36 13.62 26.67
C ARG A 28 1.71 14.60 27.68
N PRO A 29 0.84 15.55 27.30
CA PRO A 29 0.19 16.45 28.24
C PRO A 29 -0.78 15.76 29.22
N HIS A 30 -1.17 14.51 28.94
CA HIS A 30 -2.13 13.73 29.71
C HIS A 30 -1.50 12.66 30.59
N ALA A 31 -0.16 12.54 30.59
CA ALA A 31 0.58 11.55 31.36
C ALA A 31 1.71 12.22 32.17
N ASP A 32 1.80 11.86 33.46
CA ASP A 32 2.86 12.33 34.35
C ASP A 32 4.18 11.58 34.10
N HIS A 33 4.10 10.37 33.54
CA HIS A 33 5.25 9.56 33.17
C HIS A 33 4.99 8.77 31.89
N VAL A 34 5.89 8.86 30.92
CA VAL A 34 5.81 8.18 29.62
C VAL A 34 7.03 7.28 29.42
N LEU A 35 6.80 5.97 29.40
CA LEU A 35 7.78 4.95 29.04
C LEU A 35 7.50 4.42 27.65
N LEU A 36 8.43 4.62 26.71
CA LEU A 36 8.43 3.93 25.43
C LEU A 36 9.15 2.58 25.56
N VAL A 37 8.50 1.50 25.14
CA VAL A 37 9.11 0.16 25.02
C VAL A 37 9.23 -0.19 23.54
N SER A 38 10.45 -0.25 23.02
CA SER A 38 10.69 -0.58 21.60
C SER A 38 11.25 -1.99 21.43
N ASN A 39 10.59 -2.78 20.58
CA ASN A 39 11.12 -4.05 20.11
C ASN A 39 11.98 -3.90 18.84
N SER A 40 12.26 -2.66 18.41
CA SER A 40 13.15 -2.32 17.31
C SER A 40 14.37 -1.54 17.82
N PRO A 41 15.53 -1.68 17.21
CA PRO A 41 16.63 -0.75 17.40
C PRO A 41 16.20 0.69 17.10
N ILE A 42 16.63 1.63 17.91
CA ILE A 42 16.36 3.07 17.77
C ILE A 42 17.69 3.75 17.50
N GLY A 43 17.81 4.42 16.35
CA GLY A 43 18.98 5.23 15.99
C GLY A 43 19.04 6.55 16.79
N ASP A 44 20.20 7.20 16.79
CA ASP A 44 20.42 8.42 17.59
C ASP A 44 19.47 9.56 17.21
N ALA A 45 19.18 9.74 15.92
CA ALA A 45 18.27 10.75 15.44
C ALA A 45 16.83 10.51 15.94
N ASP A 46 16.33 9.28 15.86
CA ASP A 46 15.01 8.92 16.35
C ASP A 46 14.92 8.96 17.87
N ARG A 47 16.01 8.61 18.55
CA ARG A 47 16.10 8.74 20.01
C ARG A 47 15.93 10.20 20.43
N ALA A 48 16.64 11.13 19.81
CA ALA A 48 16.55 12.56 20.11
C ALA A 48 15.11 13.10 19.89
N ARG A 49 14.41 12.59 18.87
CA ARG A 49 12.99 12.93 18.60
C ARG A 49 12.07 12.38 19.70
N LEU A 50 12.27 11.15 20.14
CA LEU A 50 11.47 10.51 21.18
C LEU A 50 11.68 11.13 22.57
N GLU A 51 12.88 11.58 22.90
CA GLU A 51 13.21 12.25 24.17
C GLU A 51 12.44 13.56 24.37
N THR A 52 11.84 14.13 23.33
CA THR A 52 10.95 15.29 23.45
C THR A 52 9.56 14.94 24.01
N CYS A 53 9.14 13.67 23.91
CA CYS A 53 7.79 13.23 24.31
C CYS A 53 7.77 12.01 25.25
N CYS A 54 8.93 11.41 25.56
CA CYS A 54 9.07 10.29 26.48
C CYS A 54 10.05 10.61 27.61
N ASP A 55 9.76 10.15 28.83
CA ASP A 55 10.66 10.28 29.99
C ASP A 55 11.70 9.14 29.99
N GLU A 56 11.29 7.94 29.54
CA GLU A 56 12.17 6.76 29.48
C GLU A 56 11.98 6.00 28.17
N ILE A 57 13.06 5.42 27.65
CA ILE A 57 13.06 4.57 26.45
C ILE A 57 13.73 3.23 26.78
N LEU A 58 12.94 2.16 26.79
CA LEU A 58 13.39 0.79 26.98
C LEU A 58 13.47 0.07 25.64
N GLN A 59 14.67 -0.20 25.15
CA GLN A 59 14.88 -1.00 23.95
C GLN A 59 15.12 -2.46 24.31
N ARG A 60 14.46 -3.39 23.60
CA ARG A 60 14.54 -4.83 23.85
C ARG A 60 14.46 -5.65 22.54
N PRO A 61 14.86 -6.94 22.56
CA PRO A 61 14.63 -7.84 21.42
C PRO A 61 13.14 -7.97 21.07
N ASN A 62 12.84 -8.23 19.78
CA ASN A 62 11.47 -8.43 19.32
C ASN A 62 10.95 -9.83 19.72
N GLU A 63 10.54 -9.96 20.96
CA GLU A 63 10.00 -11.18 21.56
C GLU A 63 8.69 -10.88 22.26
N GLY A 64 7.69 -11.75 22.08
CA GLY A 64 6.41 -11.65 22.78
C GLY A 64 5.46 -10.57 22.29
N LEU A 65 5.73 -9.94 21.15
CA LEU A 65 4.90 -8.90 20.54
C LEU A 65 4.60 -7.73 21.51
N ASP A 66 3.38 -7.17 21.45
CA ASP A 66 2.88 -6.14 22.37
C ASP A 66 2.80 -6.63 23.81
N VAL A 67 2.35 -7.85 24.00
CA VAL A 67 2.21 -8.50 25.34
C VAL A 67 3.56 -8.57 26.04
N GLY A 68 4.60 -9.04 25.35
CA GLY A 68 5.97 -9.09 25.89
C GLY A 68 6.53 -7.71 26.18
N ALA A 69 6.19 -6.71 25.38
CA ALA A 69 6.61 -5.34 25.59
C ALA A 69 5.90 -4.70 26.81
N TYR A 70 4.60 -4.90 26.96
CA TYR A 70 3.86 -4.43 28.15
C TYR A 70 4.43 -5.04 29.42
N ARG A 71 4.64 -6.37 29.44
CA ARG A 71 5.26 -7.05 30.57
C ARG A 71 6.63 -6.44 30.91
N ALA A 72 7.49 -6.27 29.92
CA ALA A 72 8.82 -5.69 30.13
C ALA A 72 8.75 -4.24 30.64
N GLY A 73 7.79 -3.45 30.14
CA GLY A 73 7.54 -2.09 30.62
C GLY A 73 7.09 -2.05 32.08
N LEU A 74 6.18 -2.95 32.47
CA LEU A 74 5.71 -3.09 33.86
C LEU A 74 6.84 -3.53 34.80
N GLU A 75 7.65 -4.51 34.39
CA GLU A 75 8.83 -4.98 35.14
C GLU A 75 9.88 -3.86 35.27
N HIS A 76 10.09 -3.07 34.22
CA HIS A 76 11.05 -1.95 34.21
C HIS A 76 10.61 -0.82 35.15
N LEU A 77 9.33 -0.44 35.14
CA LEU A 77 8.78 0.56 36.07
C LEU A 77 8.86 0.09 37.53
N GLY A 78 8.82 -1.24 37.74
CA GLY A 78 8.84 -1.87 39.05
C GLY A 78 7.45 -1.97 39.67
N TRP A 79 7.09 -3.20 40.11
CA TRP A 79 5.75 -3.54 40.62
C TRP A 79 5.28 -2.68 41.80
N GLU A 80 6.19 -2.26 42.67
CA GLU A 80 5.87 -1.38 43.79
C GLU A 80 5.51 0.04 43.34
N ARG A 81 6.24 0.58 42.38
CA ARG A 81 5.99 1.91 41.81
C ARG A 81 4.67 1.98 41.05
N LEU A 82 4.19 0.87 40.48
CA LEU A 82 2.90 0.85 39.76
C LEU A 82 1.73 1.24 40.68
N ALA A 83 1.83 0.97 41.98
CA ALA A 83 0.82 1.36 42.96
C ALA A 83 0.80 2.87 43.25
N ASP A 84 1.80 3.64 42.80
CA ASP A 84 1.81 5.10 42.96
C ASP A 84 0.96 5.80 41.89
N PHE A 85 0.63 5.11 40.77
CA PHE A 85 -0.22 5.65 39.73
C PHE A 85 -1.71 5.53 40.10
N ASP A 86 -2.47 6.58 39.85
CA ASP A 86 -3.94 6.52 39.87
C ASP A 86 -4.46 5.71 38.69
N GLU A 87 -3.77 5.82 37.52
CA GLU A 87 -4.09 5.12 36.28
C GLU A 87 -2.81 4.87 35.46
N LEU A 88 -2.65 3.65 34.95
CA LEU A 88 -1.60 3.28 34.00
C LEU A 88 -2.22 2.85 32.68
N ILE A 89 -1.83 3.51 31.58
CA ILE A 89 -2.29 3.18 30.24
C ILE A 89 -1.24 2.30 29.56
N LEU A 90 -1.67 1.13 29.08
CA LEU A 90 -0.92 0.25 28.20
C LEU A 90 -1.44 0.45 26.78
N THR A 91 -0.59 0.94 25.88
CA THR A 91 -0.98 1.23 24.50
C THR A 91 0.15 0.95 23.51
N ASN A 92 -0.14 0.96 22.21
CA ASN A 92 0.82 0.57 21.20
C ASN A 92 0.68 1.38 19.90
N HIS A 93 1.64 1.23 18.99
CA HIS A 93 1.77 1.92 17.70
C HIS A 93 0.77 1.46 16.62
N THR A 94 -0.23 0.63 16.92
CA THR A 94 -1.10 0.02 15.89
C THR A 94 -2.30 0.87 15.50
N TYR A 95 -2.26 2.19 15.76
CA TYR A 95 -3.28 3.16 15.41
C TYR A 95 -2.68 4.53 15.07
N TYR A 96 -3.43 5.35 14.35
CA TYR A 96 -3.18 6.78 14.17
C TYR A 96 -3.95 7.56 15.23
N ALA A 97 -3.34 8.61 15.78
CA ALA A 97 -3.94 9.50 16.78
C ALA A 97 -3.12 10.81 16.89
N PRO A 98 -3.73 11.91 17.39
CA PRO A 98 -5.14 12.03 17.78
C PRO A 98 -6.02 12.45 16.60
N LEU A 99 -7.17 11.78 16.39
CA LEU A 99 -8.18 12.22 15.44
C LEU A 99 -9.25 13.08 16.12
N HIS A 100 -9.38 12.96 17.44
CA HIS A 100 -10.19 13.80 18.30
C HIS A 100 -9.42 14.14 19.59
N PRO A 101 -9.74 15.23 20.30
CA PRO A 101 -9.06 15.59 21.54
C PRO A 101 -9.12 14.48 22.59
N TRP A 102 -7.97 14.14 23.18
CA TRP A 102 -7.89 13.13 24.25
C TRP A 102 -8.70 13.52 25.50
N GLU A 103 -8.83 14.83 25.78
CA GLU A 103 -9.56 15.36 26.93
C GLU A 103 -10.98 14.82 27.03
N GLU A 104 -11.67 14.66 25.91
CA GLU A 104 -13.06 14.25 25.89
C GLU A 104 -13.23 12.82 26.44
N VAL A 105 -12.43 11.88 25.92
CA VAL A 105 -12.49 10.49 26.35
C VAL A 105 -11.88 10.30 27.74
N LEU A 106 -10.78 10.98 28.06
CA LEU A 106 -10.12 10.85 29.35
C LEU A 106 -10.96 11.47 30.48
N THR A 107 -11.61 12.61 30.25
CA THR A 107 -12.54 13.24 31.21
C THR A 107 -13.77 12.37 31.43
N ARG A 108 -14.35 11.82 30.36
CA ARG A 108 -15.46 10.89 30.46
C ARG A 108 -15.08 9.64 31.27
N ALA A 109 -13.92 9.07 31.00
CA ALA A 109 -13.41 7.92 31.74
C ALA A 109 -13.14 8.24 33.21
N ALA A 110 -12.58 9.42 33.51
CA ALA A 110 -12.34 9.85 34.89
C ALA A 110 -13.62 9.94 35.74
N GLY A 111 -14.76 10.23 35.11
CA GLY A 111 -16.08 10.24 35.76
C GLY A 111 -16.66 8.85 36.07
N TRP A 112 -16.08 7.75 35.63
CA TRP A 112 -16.58 6.41 35.95
C TRP A 112 -16.12 5.97 37.34
N GLU A 113 -17.06 5.90 38.25
CA GLU A 113 -16.78 5.48 39.63
C GLU A 113 -16.69 3.95 39.76
N GLY A 114 -15.83 3.49 40.63
CA GLY A 114 -15.71 2.07 40.98
C GLY A 114 -15.11 1.16 39.91
N ILE A 115 -14.67 1.70 38.78
CA ILE A 115 -14.04 0.96 37.70
C ILE A 115 -12.58 0.65 38.02
N SER A 116 -12.15 -0.58 37.79
CA SER A 116 -10.76 -1.04 38.00
C SER A 116 -9.90 -0.95 36.74
N PHE A 117 -10.50 -1.06 35.57
CA PHE A 117 -9.81 -0.88 34.27
C PHE A 117 -10.82 -0.54 33.16
N TRP A 118 -10.32 0.03 32.08
CA TRP A 118 -11.14 0.36 30.93
C TRP A 118 -10.35 0.29 29.63
N GLY A 119 -11.07 0.16 28.49
CA GLY A 119 -10.48 0.16 27.15
C GLY A 119 -11.11 1.21 26.24
N MET A 120 -10.42 1.52 25.16
CA MET A 120 -10.94 2.42 24.13
C MET A 120 -12.06 1.75 23.36
N THR A 121 -11.79 0.59 22.80
CA THR A 121 -12.73 -0.25 22.05
C THR A 121 -12.71 -1.69 22.56
N GLU A 122 -13.71 -2.45 22.16
CA GLU A 122 -13.84 -3.85 22.49
C GLU A 122 -14.22 -4.68 21.28
N HIS A 123 -14.05 -5.99 21.38
CA HIS A 123 -14.50 -6.97 20.40
C HIS A 123 -15.73 -7.70 20.94
N ALA A 124 -16.80 -7.85 20.16
CA ALA A 124 -17.96 -8.63 20.56
C ALA A 124 -17.62 -10.12 20.70
N ALA A 125 -18.46 -10.84 21.46
CA ALA A 125 -18.37 -12.30 21.49
C ALA A 125 -18.63 -12.89 20.10
N MET A 126 -17.82 -13.86 19.67
CA MET A 126 -17.95 -14.49 18.35
C MET A 126 -18.00 -16.00 18.43
N ARG A 127 -18.94 -16.61 17.69
CA ARG A 127 -19.06 -18.06 17.50
C ARG A 127 -19.17 -18.41 16.02
N PRO A 128 -18.33 -19.33 15.49
CA PRO A 128 -17.21 -20.00 16.17
C PRO A 128 -16.03 -19.06 16.39
N HIS A 129 -15.18 -19.40 17.35
CA HIS A 129 -13.91 -18.70 17.57
C HIS A 129 -13.06 -18.77 16.29
N PRO A 130 -12.51 -17.67 15.77
CA PRO A 130 -11.81 -17.62 14.46
C PRO A 130 -10.61 -18.57 14.38
N PHE A 131 -9.94 -18.86 15.52
CA PHE A 131 -8.79 -19.76 15.58
C PHE A 131 -9.07 -21.13 16.19
N LEU A 132 -10.23 -21.33 16.84
CA LEU A 132 -10.59 -22.54 17.58
C LEU A 132 -12.02 -22.95 17.27
N ALA A 133 -12.24 -23.63 16.16
CA ALA A 133 -13.52 -23.90 15.50
C ALA A 133 -14.71 -24.40 16.36
N ARG A 134 -14.48 -24.79 17.61
CA ARG A 134 -15.52 -25.29 18.54
C ARG A 134 -15.66 -24.46 19.83
N ARG A 135 -14.94 -23.35 19.94
CA ARG A 135 -14.99 -22.45 21.08
C ARG A 135 -15.64 -21.13 20.72
N GLU A 136 -15.94 -20.33 21.71
CA GLU A 136 -16.35 -18.95 21.60
C GLU A 136 -15.16 -18.05 21.87
N LEU A 137 -15.02 -16.98 21.08
CA LEU A 137 -14.21 -15.83 21.44
C LEU A 137 -15.05 -14.97 22.39
N PRO A 138 -14.67 -14.77 23.65
CA PRO A 138 -15.47 -13.96 24.56
C PRO A 138 -15.42 -12.49 24.19
N ARG A 139 -16.42 -11.70 24.61
CA ARG A 139 -16.38 -10.24 24.57
C ARG A 139 -15.21 -9.74 25.41
N HIS A 140 -14.38 -8.84 24.89
CA HIS A 140 -13.18 -8.38 25.55
C HIS A 140 -12.72 -7.02 25.07
N LEU A 141 -12.00 -6.29 25.93
CA LEU A 141 -11.28 -5.06 25.55
C LEU A 141 -10.13 -5.39 24.61
N GLN A 142 -9.90 -4.52 23.64
CA GLN A 142 -8.80 -4.69 22.69
C GLN A 142 -7.47 -4.17 23.27
N SER A 143 -6.39 -4.94 23.11
CA SER A 143 -5.08 -4.70 23.75
C SER A 143 -4.35 -3.43 23.31
N HIS A 144 -4.79 -2.77 22.25
CA HIS A 144 -4.15 -1.55 21.80
C HIS A 144 -4.38 -0.34 22.72
N TRP A 145 -5.35 -0.43 23.65
CA TRP A 145 -5.58 0.55 24.69
C TRP A 145 -6.26 -0.10 25.91
N ILE A 146 -5.50 -0.27 26.96
CA ILE A 146 -6.00 -0.74 28.26
C ILE A 146 -5.51 0.22 29.35
N ALA A 147 -6.42 0.91 30.01
CA ALA A 147 -6.10 1.77 31.15
C ALA A 147 -6.46 1.03 32.45
N VAL A 148 -5.47 0.81 33.28
CA VAL A 148 -5.57 0.08 34.56
C VAL A 148 -5.49 1.08 35.69
N ARG A 149 -6.48 1.06 36.61
CA ARG A 149 -6.54 1.98 37.75
C ARG A 149 -5.90 1.41 39.00
N HIS A 150 -5.58 2.28 39.93
CA HIS A 150 -4.91 1.97 41.19
C HIS A 150 -5.45 0.70 41.87
N ARG A 151 -6.77 0.53 41.94
CA ARG A 151 -7.40 -0.64 42.56
C ARG A 151 -6.91 -1.98 41.99
N LEU A 152 -6.70 -2.06 40.68
CA LEU A 152 -6.16 -3.28 40.05
C LEU A 152 -4.62 -3.26 40.05
N LEU A 153 -3.97 -2.11 39.89
CA LEU A 153 -2.50 -1.99 39.93
C LEU A 153 -1.93 -2.45 41.28
N ALA A 154 -2.65 -2.16 42.36
CA ALA A 154 -2.28 -2.55 43.75
C ALA A 154 -2.66 -3.99 44.09
N ASP A 155 -3.45 -4.69 43.27
CA ASP A 155 -3.84 -6.08 43.50
C ASP A 155 -2.71 -7.04 43.12
N PRO A 156 -2.27 -7.93 44.03
CA PRO A 156 -1.24 -8.94 43.72
C PRO A 156 -1.59 -9.81 42.50
N ALA A 157 -2.88 -10.01 42.21
CA ALA A 157 -3.33 -10.77 41.04
C ALA A 157 -2.92 -10.14 39.72
N PHE A 158 -2.74 -8.78 39.67
CA PHE A 158 -2.26 -8.10 38.49
C PHE A 158 -0.81 -8.49 38.15
N ARG A 159 0.06 -8.46 39.14
CA ARG A 159 1.45 -8.92 39.01
C ARG A 159 1.51 -10.40 38.62
N GLU A 160 0.75 -11.25 39.35
CA GLU A 160 0.72 -12.69 39.10
C GLU A 160 0.26 -13.03 37.67
N TYR A 161 -0.71 -12.30 37.12
CA TYR A 161 -1.19 -12.45 35.73
C TYR A 161 -0.05 -12.28 34.73
N TRP A 162 0.75 -11.22 34.88
CA TRP A 162 1.85 -10.93 33.96
C TRP A 162 3.03 -11.89 34.15
N GLU A 163 3.38 -12.23 35.38
CA GLU A 163 4.49 -13.15 35.68
C GLU A 163 4.21 -14.58 35.18
N ARG A 164 2.96 -15.05 35.27
CA ARG A 164 2.55 -16.39 34.84
C ARG A 164 2.13 -16.50 33.38
N MET A 165 2.17 -15.40 32.63
CA MET A 165 1.75 -15.41 31.25
C MET A 165 2.63 -16.34 30.42
N PRO A 166 2.05 -17.25 29.60
CA PRO A 166 2.81 -18.10 28.69
C PRO A 166 3.61 -17.27 27.68
N ALA A 167 4.67 -17.85 27.14
CA ALA A 167 5.43 -17.23 26.07
C ALA A 167 4.53 -16.99 24.84
N VAL A 168 4.50 -15.75 24.36
CA VAL A 168 3.77 -15.33 23.15
C VAL A 168 4.74 -15.34 21.98
N SER A 169 4.50 -16.18 20.98
CA SER A 169 5.36 -16.35 19.82
C SER A 169 4.68 -15.97 18.50
N SER A 170 3.37 -15.76 18.53
CA SER A 170 2.57 -15.45 17.35
C SER A 170 1.42 -14.50 17.68
N TYR A 171 0.88 -13.84 16.64
CA TYR A 171 -0.35 -13.03 16.74
C TYR A 171 -1.52 -13.82 17.34
N ARG A 172 -1.65 -15.11 16.99
CA ARG A 172 -2.65 -15.99 17.57
C ARG A 172 -2.45 -16.18 19.07
N ASP A 173 -1.20 -16.32 19.52
CA ASP A 173 -0.90 -16.48 20.95
C ASP A 173 -1.23 -15.21 21.73
N SER A 174 -0.93 -14.01 21.17
CA SER A 174 -1.28 -12.73 21.78
C SER A 174 -2.79 -12.62 22.02
N ILE A 175 -3.61 -12.96 21.03
CA ILE A 175 -5.08 -12.97 21.21
C ILE A 175 -5.49 -14.05 22.22
N GLN A 176 -4.97 -15.27 22.11
CA GLN A 176 -5.40 -16.41 22.93
C GLN A 176 -4.98 -16.28 24.39
N TRP A 177 -3.78 -15.77 24.68
CA TRP A 177 -3.21 -15.76 26.03
C TRP A 177 -3.38 -14.43 26.75
N HIS A 178 -3.61 -13.34 26.02
CA HIS A 178 -3.76 -12.02 26.61
C HIS A 178 -5.06 -11.33 26.21
N GLU A 179 -5.22 -10.86 24.98
CA GLU A 179 -6.30 -9.95 24.58
C GLU A 179 -7.69 -10.50 24.93
N SER A 180 -8.01 -11.73 24.53
CA SER A 180 -9.31 -12.34 24.81
C SER A 180 -9.49 -12.81 26.26
N ARG A 181 -8.44 -12.81 27.08
CA ARG A 181 -8.47 -13.31 28.46
C ARG A 181 -8.43 -12.23 29.53
N PHE A 182 -7.71 -11.12 29.26
CA PHE A 182 -7.49 -10.06 30.25
C PHE A 182 -8.81 -9.61 30.91
N THR A 183 -9.77 -9.21 30.10
CA THR A 183 -11.06 -8.69 30.58
C THR A 183 -11.80 -9.73 31.44
N GLY A 184 -11.96 -10.96 30.94
CA GLY A 184 -12.65 -12.02 31.66
C GLY A 184 -11.95 -12.44 32.96
N HIS A 185 -10.63 -12.56 32.93
CA HIS A 185 -9.82 -12.95 34.08
C HIS A 185 -10.00 -11.98 35.26
N PHE A 186 -9.87 -10.69 35.04
CA PHE A 186 -10.01 -9.72 36.11
C PHE A 186 -11.47 -9.46 36.51
N ALA A 187 -12.42 -9.64 35.60
CA ALA A 187 -13.84 -9.61 35.93
C ALA A 187 -14.24 -10.77 36.86
N GLU A 188 -13.72 -11.98 36.64
CA GLU A 188 -13.92 -13.15 37.51
C GLU A 188 -13.35 -12.94 38.91
N LEU A 189 -12.28 -12.14 39.05
CA LEU A 189 -11.71 -11.75 40.35
C LEU A 189 -12.46 -10.57 41.01
N GLY A 190 -13.56 -10.09 40.42
CA GLY A 190 -14.41 -9.05 41.01
C GLY A 190 -13.98 -7.61 40.63
N HIS A 191 -13.11 -7.45 39.66
CA HIS A 191 -12.78 -6.15 39.12
C HIS A 191 -13.80 -5.70 38.06
N THR A 192 -14.27 -4.46 38.18
CA THR A 192 -15.22 -3.85 37.26
C THR A 192 -14.49 -3.18 36.10
N TRP A 193 -15.06 -3.23 34.92
CA TRP A 193 -14.48 -2.64 33.72
C TRP A 193 -15.50 -1.86 32.90
N GLN A 194 -15.00 -1.00 32.03
CA GLN A 194 -15.79 -0.16 31.12
C GLN A 194 -15.09 -0.04 29.77
N VAL A 195 -15.83 0.38 28.75
CA VAL A 195 -15.28 0.70 27.44
C VAL A 195 -15.77 2.07 26.97
N ALA A 196 -14.88 2.84 26.34
CA ALA A 196 -15.22 4.19 25.90
C ALA A 196 -16.20 4.16 24.69
N PHE A 197 -16.02 3.22 23.77
CA PHE A 197 -16.85 3.03 22.59
C PHE A 197 -17.39 1.58 22.58
N PRO A 198 -18.58 1.34 23.22
CA PRO A 198 -19.14 0.00 23.36
C PRO A 198 -19.56 -0.60 22.02
N VAL A 199 -19.22 -1.86 21.80
CA VAL A 199 -19.54 -2.59 20.56
C VAL A 199 -21.04 -2.65 20.26
N ASP A 200 -21.88 -2.61 21.28
CA ASP A 200 -23.35 -2.65 21.13
C ASP A 200 -23.93 -1.43 20.36
N ARG A 201 -23.14 -0.38 20.14
CA ARG A 201 -23.51 0.78 19.31
C ARG A 201 -23.28 0.54 17.82
N TYR A 202 -22.54 -0.49 17.46
CA TYR A 202 -22.11 -0.77 16.09
C TYR A 202 -22.70 -2.08 15.60
N ARG A 203 -22.68 -2.30 14.28
CA ARG A 203 -23.26 -3.49 13.67
C ARG A 203 -22.28 -4.66 13.61
N SER A 204 -20.98 -4.34 13.54
CA SER A 204 -19.93 -5.33 13.42
C SER A 204 -19.44 -5.82 14.79
N ALA A 205 -18.77 -6.97 14.79
CA ALA A 205 -18.13 -7.51 15.99
C ALA A 205 -16.81 -6.80 16.32
N ASN A 206 -16.20 -6.11 15.37
CA ASN A 206 -14.93 -5.41 15.51
C ASN A 206 -14.98 -4.01 14.87
N PRO A 207 -15.71 -3.07 15.47
CA PRO A 207 -15.92 -1.74 14.89
C PRO A 207 -14.62 -0.96 14.70
N ALA A 208 -13.57 -1.24 15.46
CA ALA A 208 -12.27 -0.60 15.29
C ALA A 208 -11.62 -0.84 13.91
N ILE A 209 -12.03 -1.88 13.20
CA ILE A 209 -11.56 -2.19 11.83
C ILE A 209 -12.71 -2.07 10.82
N GLU A 210 -13.88 -2.61 11.17
CA GLU A 210 -14.98 -2.84 10.23
C GLU A 210 -15.94 -1.64 10.14
N GLU A 211 -15.98 -0.76 11.15
CA GLU A 211 -16.81 0.45 11.21
C GLU A 211 -16.02 1.66 11.75
N ALA A 212 -14.75 1.76 11.42
CA ALA A 212 -13.90 2.85 11.89
C ALA A 212 -14.43 4.27 11.58
N PRO A 213 -15.06 4.56 10.42
CA PRO A 213 -15.70 5.87 10.20
C PRO A 213 -16.78 6.21 11.23
N ALA A 214 -17.60 5.23 11.63
CA ALA A 214 -18.63 5.45 12.64
C ALA A 214 -18.03 5.72 14.03
N LEU A 215 -16.91 5.05 14.37
CA LEU A 215 -16.17 5.34 15.61
C LEU A 215 -15.63 6.77 15.61
N LEU A 216 -15.11 7.25 14.47
CA LEU A 216 -14.61 8.63 14.35
C LEU A 216 -15.75 9.64 14.50
N VAL A 217 -16.91 9.40 13.90
CA VAL A 217 -18.10 10.26 14.09
C VAL A 217 -18.53 10.31 15.56
N ASP A 218 -18.38 9.20 16.30
CA ASP A 218 -18.67 9.13 17.74
C ASP A 218 -17.58 9.80 18.63
N GLY A 219 -16.51 10.34 18.03
CA GLY A 219 -15.43 11.04 18.73
C GLY A 219 -14.29 10.12 19.21
N CYS A 220 -14.09 8.96 18.59
CA CYS A 220 -12.95 8.11 18.91
C CYS A 220 -11.64 8.77 18.48
N PRO A 221 -10.66 8.96 19.41
CA PRO A 221 -9.43 9.67 19.08
C PRO A 221 -8.43 8.83 18.27
N LEU A 222 -8.71 7.58 18.00
CA LEU A 222 -7.79 6.68 17.31
C LEU A 222 -8.42 5.97 16.12
N LEU A 223 -7.63 5.78 15.06
CA LEU A 223 -7.93 4.99 13.88
C LEU A 223 -6.97 3.82 13.77
N LYS A 224 -7.47 2.59 13.76
CA LYS A 224 -6.62 1.38 13.63
C LYS A 224 -5.94 1.33 12.27
N ARG A 225 -4.60 1.28 12.26
CA ARG A 225 -3.79 1.17 11.04
C ARG A 225 -4.19 -0.02 10.17
N ARG A 226 -4.52 -1.14 10.81
CA ARG A 226 -4.88 -2.38 10.11
C ARG A 226 -6.10 -2.23 9.19
N ALA A 227 -6.99 -1.30 9.43
CA ALA A 227 -8.11 -1.00 8.55
C ALA A 227 -7.66 -0.60 7.13
N LEU A 228 -6.43 -0.05 6.96
CA LEU A 228 -5.88 0.41 5.69
C LEU A 228 -4.97 -0.61 4.97
N PHE A 229 -4.53 -1.68 5.64
CA PHE A 229 -3.69 -2.71 5.03
C PHE A 229 -4.17 -4.16 5.26
N HIS A 230 -5.40 -4.33 5.74
CA HIS A 230 -6.00 -5.66 5.85
C HIS A 230 -6.26 -6.24 4.44
N ASP A 231 -6.40 -7.57 4.37
CA ASP A 231 -6.81 -8.26 3.13
C ASP A 231 -8.02 -7.57 2.49
N PRO A 232 -7.91 -7.06 1.25
CA PRO A 232 -9.01 -6.37 0.57
C PRO A 232 -10.29 -7.20 0.46
N LEU A 233 -10.20 -8.53 0.35
CA LEU A 233 -11.37 -9.41 0.34
C LEU A 233 -12.09 -9.46 1.70
N HIS A 234 -11.33 -9.27 2.80
CA HIS A 234 -11.95 -9.14 4.12
C HIS A 234 -12.72 -7.81 4.22
N GLN A 235 -12.11 -6.73 3.77
CA GLN A 235 -12.74 -5.40 3.76
C GLN A 235 -14.01 -5.38 2.90
N ASP A 236 -13.96 -5.95 1.70
CA ASP A 236 -15.10 -6.07 0.79
C ASP A 236 -16.28 -6.82 1.45
N ARG A 237 -16.01 -7.92 2.15
CA ARG A 237 -17.06 -8.67 2.88
C ARG A 237 -17.74 -7.85 3.98
N GLN A 238 -17.00 -6.98 4.63
CA GLN A 238 -17.51 -6.11 5.68
C GLN A 238 -18.08 -4.80 5.12
N ALA A 239 -18.10 -4.65 3.78
CA ALA A 239 -18.51 -3.44 3.08
C ALA A 239 -17.74 -2.19 3.54
N VAL A 240 -16.45 -2.35 3.88
CA VAL A 240 -15.56 -1.23 4.17
C VAL A 240 -15.13 -0.61 2.85
N VAL A 241 -15.53 0.62 2.62
CA VAL A 241 -15.21 1.37 1.39
C VAL A 241 -13.87 2.07 1.56
N GLY A 242 -12.95 1.78 0.64
CA GLY A 242 -11.54 2.14 0.75
C GLY A 242 -11.24 3.60 1.08
N GLY A 243 -11.80 4.57 0.34
CA GLY A 243 -11.54 6.00 0.55
C GLY A 243 -12.18 6.60 1.80
N GLU A 244 -13.30 6.04 2.30
CA GLU A 244 -14.07 6.60 3.42
C GLU A 244 -13.26 6.73 4.71
N LEU A 245 -12.30 5.85 4.94
CA LEU A 245 -11.43 5.90 6.14
C LEU A 245 -10.48 7.09 6.10
N LEU A 246 -9.89 7.37 4.94
CA LEU A 246 -9.00 8.53 4.76
C LEU A 246 -9.82 9.84 4.81
N GLU A 247 -10.96 9.88 4.11
CA GLU A 247 -11.87 11.02 4.13
C GLU A 247 -12.29 11.36 5.56
N ALA A 248 -12.74 10.37 6.33
CA ALA A 248 -13.13 10.57 7.73
C ALA A 248 -11.96 11.04 8.62
N ALA A 249 -10.75 10.56 8.38
CA ALA A 249 -9.57 11.03 9.12
C ALA A 249 -9.21 12.49 8.79
N VAL A 250 -9.28 12.86 7.50
CA VAL A 250 -9.04 14.24 7.04
C VAL A 250 -10.13 15.18 7.54
N GLU A 251 -11.40 14.78 7.51
CA GLU A 251 -12.52 15.54 8.09
C GLU A 251 -12.35 15.77 9.60
N ALA A 252 -11.78 14.79 10.32
CA ALA A 252 -11.40 14.93 11.71
C ALA A 252 -10.15 15.82 11.94
N GLY A 253 -9.53 16.33 10.88
CA GLY A 253 -8.34 17.19 10.92
C GLY A 253 -7.00 16.46 11.01
N TYR A 254 -6.97 15.14 10.79
CA TYR A 254 -5.72 14.37 10.76
C TYR A 254 -5.06 14.43 9.38
N SER A 255 -3.73 14.46 9.33
CA SER A 255 -3.00 14.54 8.06
C SER A 255 -3.07 13.23 7.28
N GLU A 256 -3.53 13.28 6.02
CA GLU A 256 -3.47 12.16 5.08
C GLU A 256 -2.03 11.68 4.89
N ASP A 257 -1.07 12.60 4.79
CA ASP A 257 0.34 12.28 4.58
C ASP A 257 0.94 11.47 5.72
N LEU A 258 0.55 11.74 6.98
CA LEU A 258 0.99 10.92 8.12
C LEU A 258 0.49 9.48 8.03
N ILE A 259 -0.69 9.28 7.48
CA ILE A 259 -1.27 7.95 7.27
C ILE A 259 -0.57 7.26 6.10
N LEU A 260 -0.54 7.89 4.93
CA LEU A 260 -0.07 7.27 3.71
C LEU A 260 1.44 7.02 3.73
N SER A 261 2.25 7.94 4.30
CA SER A 261 3.71 7.74 4.46
C SER A 261 4.07 6.54 5.34
N ASP A 262 3.17 6.11 6.21
CA ASP A 262 3.33 4.88 7.00
C ASP A 262 2.82 3.64 6.26
N VAL A 263 1.60 3.70 5.71
CA VAL A 263 0.96 2.52 5.08
C VAL A 263 1.72 2.04 3.85
N VAL A 264 2.39 2.92 3.11
CA VAL A 264 3.23 2.54 1.94
C VAL A 264 4.32 1.52 2.28
N HIS A 265 4.76 1.45 3.52
CA HIS A 265 5.77 0.48 3.97
C HIS A 265 5.17 -0.81 4.55
N THR A 266 3.84 -0.87 4.69
CA THR A 266 3.15 -1.99 5.35
C THR A 266 2.28 -2.79 4.38
N ALA A 267 1.69 -2.12 3.39
CA ALA A 267 0.81 -2.70 2.39
C ALA A 267 1.56 -3.03 1.08
N THR A 268 1.05 -3.99 0.30
CA THR A 268 1.43 -4.09 -1.11
C THR A 268 0.82 -2.93 -1.89
N ALA A 269 1.34 -2.63 -3.07
CA ALA A 269 0.83 -1.53 -3.89
C ALA A 269 -0.66 -1.69 -4.23
N ARG A 270 -1.10 -2.92 -4.55
CA ARG A 270 -2.49 -3.22 -4.87
C ARG A 270 -3.39 -3.09 -3.66
N ASP A 271 -2.98 -3.67 -2.53
CA ASP A 271 -3.77 -3.60 -1.30
C ASP A 271 -3.93 -2.15 -0.83
N LEU A 272 -2.88 -1.34 -0.93
CA LEU A 272 -2.93 0.08 -0.62
C LEU A 272 -3.93 0.83 -1.52
N ILE A 273 -3.81 0.64 -2.85
CA ILE A 273 -4.70 1.33 -3.81
C ILE A 273 -6.16 0.98 -3.54
N VAL A 274 -6.47 -0.30 -3.28
CA VAL A 274 -7.84 -0.75 -3.02
C VAL A 274 -8.34 -0.25 -1.65
N ASN A 275 -7.56 -0.47 -0.59
CA ASN A 275 -7.98 -0.16 0.77
C ASN A 275 -8.00 1.34 1.11
N ALA A 276 -7.23 2.15 0.39
CA ALA A 276 -7.20 3.59 0.56
C ALA A 276 -7.95 4.35 -0.55
N GLY A 277 -8.54 3.64 -1.52
CA GLY A 277 -9.32 4.26 -2.61
C GLY A 277 -8.46 5.11 -3.54
N LEU A 278 -7.21 4.73 -3.80
CA LEU A 278 -6.24 5.52 -4.57
C LEU A 278 -6.36 5.31 -6.10
N THR A 279 -7.53 4.98 -6.59
CA THR A 279 -7.86 5.02 -8.02
C THR A 279 -8.68 6.27 -8.30
N GLU A 280 -8.06 7.25 -8.96
CA GLU A 280 -8.62 8.60 -9.15
C GLU A 280 -9.25 8.77 -10.52
N VAL A 281 -10.52 9.15 -10.56
CA VAL A 281 -11.17 9.65 -11.78
C VAL A 281 -10.97 11.16 -11.83
N VAL A 282 -9.87 11.58 -12.45
CA VAL A 282 -9.51 13.01 -12.54
C VAL A 282 -10.59 13.76 -13.30
N THR A 283 -11.23 14.70 -12.63
CA THR A 283 -12.20 15.59 -13.24
C THR A 283 -11.52 16.87 -13.66
N GLY A 284 -11.68 17.26 -14.94
CA GLY A 284 -11.07 18.49 -15.43
C GLY A 284 -11.55 19.70 -14.65
N CYS A 285 -10.64 20.49 -14.13
CA CYS A 285 -10.98 21.83 -13.63
C CYS A 285 -11.57 22.63 -14.77
N VAL A 286 -12.85 23.05 -14.66
CA VAL A 286 -13.44 23.99 -15.60
C VAL A 286 -12.88 25.37 -15.24
N PRO A 287 -12.02 25.99 -16.10
CA PRO A 287 -11.57 27.34 -15.86
C PRO A 287 -12.81 28.26 -15.86
N GLY A 288 -13.21 28.78 -14.72
CA GLY A 288 -14.30 29.74 -14.61
C GLY A 288 -15.48 29.42 -13.68
N ALA A 289 -15.50 28.28 -13.01
CA ALA A 289 -16.56 27.95 -12.04
C ALA A 289 -16.33 28.51 -10.63
N VAL A 290 -15.27 29.30 -10.41
CA VAL A 290 -15.05 30.01 -9.15
C VAL A 290 -15.66 31.41 -9.30
N GLY A 291 -16.59 31.74 -8.40
CA GLY A 291 -17.28 33.02 -8.36
C GLY A 291 -16.31 34.19 -8.47
N ALA A 292 -16.68 35.21 -9.24
CA ALA A 292 -15.95 36.42 -9.52
C ALA A 292 -15.41 37.05 -8.22
N GLY A 293 -14.08 36.96 -7.98
CA GLY A 293 -13.49 37.68 -6.87
C GLY A 293 -12.03 37.47 -6.55
N VAL A 294 -11.44 36.29 -6.81
CA VAL A 294 -10.00 36.08 -6.52
C VAL A 294 -9.37 35.30 -7.69
N GLN A 295 -8.61 35.99 -8.52
CA GLN A 295 -7.66 35.34 -9.44
C GLN A 295 -6.44 34.85 -8.64
N THR A 296 -6.58 33.79 -7.89
CA THR A 296 -5.43 33.01 -7.46
C THR A 296 -5.05 32.10 -8.62
N SER A 297 -3.82 32.25 -9.14
CA SER A 297 -3.28 31.32 -10.13
C SER A 297 -3.43 29.89 -9.59
N SER A 298 -4.02 28.99 -10.38
CA SER A 298 -4.15 27.55 -10.02
C SER A 298 -2.78 27.00 -9.64
N PRO A 299 -2.68 26.07 -8.68
CA PRO A 299 -1.44 25.35 -8.40
C PRO A 299 -0.76 24.80 -9.65
N ALA A 300 -1.54 24.28 -10.61
CA ALA A 300 -1.03 23.82 -11.91
C ALA A 300 -0.28 24.90 -12.70
N GLN A 301 -0.62 26.18 -12.55
CA GLN A 301 0.06 27.28 -13.22
C GLN A 301 1.40 27.65 -12.57
N ARG A 302 1.64 27.23 -11.34
CA ARG A 302 2.87 27.50 -10.58
C ARG A 302 3.81 26.31 -10.52
N SER A 303 3.30 25.10 -10.78
CA SER A 303 4.09 23.87 -10.74
C SER A 303 5.12 23.85 -11.86
N SER A 304 6.39 23.75 -11.51
CA SER A 304 7.46 23.48 -12.46
C SER A 304 7.41 22.02 -12.94
N GLY A 305 7.77 21.79 -14.19
CA GLY A 305 7.74 20.41 -14.69
C GLY A 305 8.52 20.22 -16.00
N CYS A 306 8.82 18.97 -16.26
CA CYS A 306 9.45 18.53 -17.48
C CYS A 306 8.67 17.34 -18.06
N VAL A 307 8.42 17.36 -19.35
CA VAL A 307 7.95 16.19 -20.06
C VAL A 307 9.09 15.55 -20.84
N VAL A 308 9.30 14.25 -20.65
CA VAL A 308 10.27 13.46 -21.40
C VAL A 308 9.52 12.55 -22.36
N VAL A 309 9.65 12.84 -23.66
CA VAL A 309 9.03 12.07 -24.73
C VAL A 309 10.09 11.17 -25.37
N HIS A 310 9.96 9.86 -25.24
CA HIS A 310 10.83 8.93 -25.94
C HIS A 310 10.26 8.56 -27.30
N ILE A 311 11.06 8.79 -28.34
CA ILE A 311 10.77 8.43 -29.75
C ILE A 311 11.73 7.30 -30.12
N PRO A 312 11.26 6.09 -30.37
CA PRO A 312 12.09 5.01 -30.91
C PRO A 312 12.73 5.36 -32.24
N ALA A 313 13.80 4.66 -32.62
CA ALA A 313 14.45 4.84 -33.91
C ALA A 313 13.49 4.60 -35.09
N GLY A 314 13.65 5.38 -36.14
CA GLY A 314 12.94 5.25 -37.39
C GLY A 314 11.79 6.22 -37.61
N ARG A 315 11.60 6.60 -38.89
CA ARG A 315 10.58 7.58 -39.31
C ARG A 315 9.14 7.18 -38.92
N GLU A 316 8.84 5.90 -38.86
CA GLU A 316 7.53 5.39 -38.44
C GLU A 316 7.14 5.86 -37.04
N ALA A 317 8.11 6.06 -36.14
CA ALA A 317 7.85 6.55 -34.80
C ALA A 317 7.37 7.99 -34.77
N VAL A 318 7.95 8.87 -35.61
CA VAL A 318 7.50 10.26 -35.79
C VAL A 318 6.09 10.31 -36.38
N GLU A 319 5.81 9.52 -37.41
CA GLU A 319 4.48 9.41 -38.03
C GLU A 319 3.44 8.87 -37.02
N ARG A 320 3.85 7.98 -36.16
CA ARG A 320 3.00 7.47 -35.07
C ARG A 320 2.69 8.55 -34.04
N ALA A 321 3.67 9.31 -33.57
CA ALA A 321 3.47 10.42 -32.65
C ALA A 321 2.46 11.44 -33.21
N GLU A 322 2.55 11.73 -34.49
CA GLU A 322 1.61 12.61 -35.19
C GLU A 322 0.21 12.00 -35.25
N ALA A 323 0.09 10.70 -35.61
CA ALA A 323 -1.18 10.00 -35.66
C ALA A 323 -1.87 9.91 -34.28
N ASP A 324 -1.10 9.79 -33.19
CA ASP A 324 -1.59 9.81 -31.81
C ASP A 324 -1.97 11.25 -31.36
N GLY A 325 -1.70 12.25 -32.16
CA GLY A 325 -1.98 13.66 -31.88
C GLY A 325 -1.15 14.20 -30.71
N LEU A 326 0.09 13.73 -30.58
CA LEU A 326 0.93 14.03 -29.41
C LEU A 326 1.18 15.54 -29.26
N ALA A 327 1.45 16.26 -30.32
CA ALA A 327 1.63 17.72 -30.30
C ALA A 327 0.43 18.45 -29.66
N ARG A 328 -0.79 18.07 -30.06
CA ARG A 328 -2.03 18.63 -29.48
C ARG A 328 -2.19 18.26 -27.99
N ARG A 329 -1.78 17.07 -27.61
CA ARG A 329 -1.83 16.61 -26.21
C ARG A 329 -0.82 17.36 -25.34
N LEU A 330 0.40 17.53 -25.82
CA LEU A 330 1.44 18.30 -25.14
C LEU A 330 1.07 19.79 -24.97
N ALA A 331 0.25 20.33 -25.87
CA ALA A 331 -0.29 21.68 -25.73
C ALA A 331 -1.26 21.84 -24.54
N SER A 332 -1.69 20.72 -23.90
CA SER A 332 -2.47 20.75 -22.66
C SER A 332 -1.62 21.01 -21.41
N LEU A 333 -0.32 20.88 -21.49
CA LEU A 333 0.61 21.19 -20.40
C LEU A 333 0.81 22.69 -20.24
N PRO A 334 1.18 23.17 -19.05
CA PRO A 334 1.59 24.57 -18.86
C PRO A 334 2.68 24.97 -19.82
N ALA A 335 2.61 26.18 -20.39
CA ALA A 335 3.51 26.63 -21.42
C ALA A 335 4.99 26.71 -20.97
N HIS A 336 5.22 26.92 -19.68
CA HIS A 336 6.56 27.00 -19.08
C HIS A 336 7.20 25.61 -18.79
N TRP A 337 6.45 24.50 -18.97
CA TRP A 337 7.05 23.18 -18.83
C TRP A 337 8.01 22.89 -19.98
N ARG A 338 9.19 22.39 -19.62
CA ARG A 338 10.20 21.97 -20.62
C ARG A 338 9.73 20.68 -21.31
N VAL A 339 10.06 20.55 -22.61
CA VAL A 339 9.83 19.33 -23.38
C VAL A 339 11.18 18.78 -23.81
N VAL A 340 11.53 17.61 -23.31
CA VAL A 340 12.75 16.88 -23.66
C VAL A 340 12.36 15.69 -24.53
N VAL A 341 12.76 15.70 -25.79
CA VAL A 341 12.60 14.57 -26.68
C VAL A 341 13.86 13.71 -26.61
N THR A 342 13.71 12.44 -26.27
CA THR A 342 14.80 11.46 -26.28
C THR A 342 14.63 10.53 -27.48
N SER A 343 15.69 10.33 -28.25
CA SER A 343 15.70 9.40 -29.38
C SER A 343 17.08 8.78 -29.54
N PRO A 344 17.19 7.51 -29.98
CA PRO A 344 18.47 6.90 -30.31
C PRO A 344 19.07 7.45 -31.63
N GLU A 345 18.27 8.16 -32.41
CA GLU A 345 18.70 8.79 -33.69
C GLU A 345 18.43 10.29 -33.64
N PRO A 346 19.26 11.10 -34.31
CA PRO A 346 18.99 12.52 -34.46
C PRO A 346 17.66 12.78 -35.19
N LEU A 347 16.89 13.73 -34.69
CA LEU A 347 15.66 14.23 -35.30
C LEU A 347 15.90 15.66 -35.78
N ASP A 348 15.38 16.03 -36.95
CA ASP A 348 15.47 17.40 -37.42
C ASP A 348 14.42 18.33 -36.77
N ALA A 349 14.57 19.63 -36.94
CA ALA A 349 13.69 20.62 -36.36
C ALA A 349 12.21 20.47 -36.82
N ALA A 350 11.98 19.97 -38.03
CA ALA A 350 10.63 19.75 -38.54
C ALA A 350 9.98 18.53 -37.87
N ASP A 351 10.74 17.48 -37.64
CA ASP A 351 10.25 16.30 -36.91
C ASP A 351 9.97 16.64 -35.44
N LEU A 352 10.82 17.44 -34.79
CA LEU A 352 10.57 17.92 -33.42
C LEU A 352 9.30 18.78 -33.34
N GLU A 353 9.10 19.71 -34.28
CA GLU A 353 7.87 20.54 -34.35
C GLU A 353 6.62 19.67 -34.58
N ARG A 354 6.70 18.65 -35.44
CA ARG A 354 5.59 17.70 -35.69
C ARG A 354 5.20 16.90 -34.43
N VAL A 355 6.18 16.49 -33.68
CA VAL A 355 5.97 15.67 -32.47
C VAL A 355 5.51 16.52 -31.29
N THR A 356 6.11 17.68 -31.08
CA THR A 356 5.90 18.49 -29.86
C THR A 356 4.91 19.63 -30.06
N GLY A 357 4.66 20.07 -31.30
CA GLY A 357 3.90 21.27 -31.59
C GLY A 357 4.64 22.57 -31.24
N ARG A 358 5.90 22.49 -30.85
CA ARG A 358 6.74 23.63 -30.47
C ARG A 358 7.96 23.67 -31.39
N ARG A 359 8.38 24.89 -31.77
CA ARG A 359 9.61 25.06 -32.55
C ARG A 359 10.81 25.02 -31.64
N PRO A 360 11.83 24.17 -31.93
CA PRO A 360 13.09 24.25 -31.23
C PRO A 360 13.74 25.60 -31.49
N THR A 361 14.34 26.19 -30.48
CA THR A 361 15.17 27.40 -30.65
C THR A 361 16.48 27.03 -31.34
N GLN A 362 17.05 27.94 -32.12
CA GLN A 362 18.26 27.67 -32.94
C GLN A 362 19.51 27.32 -32.11
N GLU A 363 19.45 27.51 -30.80
CA GLU A 363 20.54 27.20 -29.83
C GLU A 363 20.50 25.76 -29.30
N ASP A 364 19.42 25.03 -29.54
CA ASP A 364 19.19 23.68 -28.97
C ASP A 364 19.89 22.53 -29.73
N THR A 365 20.68 22.84 -30.75
CA THR A 365 21.42 21.84 -31.57
C THR A 365 22.88 21.65 -31.15
N GLU A 366 23.39 22.39 -30.16
CA GLU A 366 24.74 22.24 -29.60
C GLU A 366 24.69 21.76 -28.16
N GLU A 367 25.57 20.84 -27.80
CA GLU A 367 25.59 19.96 -26.62
C GLU A 367 25.61 20.64 -25.23
N ASP A 368 25.56 21.95 -25.06
CA ASP A 368 25.76 22.61 -23.75
C ASP A 368 25.12 24.00 -23.60
N SER A 369 23.86 24.24 -23.94
CA SER A 369 23.27 25.56 -23.67
C SER A 369 22.35 25.60 -22.47
N ALA A 370 22.52 26.64 -21.64
CA ALA A 370 21.76 26.96 -20.45
C ALA A 370 20.27 27.19 -20.77
N HIS A 371 19.39 26.51 -20.04
CA HIS A 371 17.98 26.30 -20.29
C HIS A 371 17.12 27.56 -20.14
N GLY A 372 16.36 27.92 -21.18
CA GLY A 372 15.23 28.87 -21.12
C GLY A 372 13.93 28.18 -20.66
N GLU A 373 13.05 28.91 -19.99
CA GLU A 373 11.72 28.41 -19.59
C GLU A 373 10.86 28.14 -20.86
N GLY A 374 10.31 26.90 -20.95
CA GLY A 374 9.35 26.53 -22.00
C GLY A 374 9.95 25.94 -23.27
N ASP A 375 11.26 25.71 -23.34
CA ASP A 375 11.98 25.25 -24.53
C ASP A 375 11.83 23.76 -24.84
N VAL A 376 12.00 23.43 -26.14
CA VAL A 376 12.08 22.04 -26.62
C VAL A 376 13.56 21.71 -26.84
N SER A 377 14.01 20.63 -26.24
CA SER A 377 15.35 20.10 -26.46
C SER A 377 15.32 18.67 -27.00
N LEU A 378 16.27 18.34 -27.90
CA LEU A 378 16.52 16.97 -28.33
C LEU A 378 17.72 16.40 -27.57
N ARG A 379 17.55 15.24 -27.02
CA ARG A 379 18.65 14.48 -26.42
C ARG A 379 18.82 13.16 -27.18
N VAL A 380 19.91 13.03 -27.90
CA VAL A 380 20.26 11.75 -28.51
C VAL A 380 20.78 10.83 -27.44
N VAL A 381 20.07 9.72 -27.21
CA VAL A 381 20.35 8.74 -26.14
C VAL A 381 20.85 7.44 -26.77
N ARG A 382 21.62 6.66 -25.99
CA ARG A 382 21.99 5.31 -26.42
C ARG A 382 20.74 4.44 -26.53
N ASP A 383 20.63 3.67 -27.62
CA ASP A 383 19.61 2.61 -27.79
C ASP A 383 19.93 1.43 -26.86
N LEU A 384 19.52 1.54 -25.60
CA LEU A 384 19.72 0.53 -24.58
C LEU A 384 18.53 -0.39 -24.43
N ASP A 385 17.33 0.11 -24.69
CA ASP A 385 16.07 -0.64 -24.67
C ASP A 385 15.01 0.06 -25.55
N PRO A 386 14.02 -0.69 -26.05
CA PRO A 386 13.05 -0.19 -27.04
C PRO A 386 12.16 0.96 -26.57
N ARG A 387 11.99 1.11 -25.24
CA ARG A 387 11.15 2.15 -24.64
C ARG A 387 11.95 3.30 -24.03
N GLY A 388 13.27 3.26 -24.15
CA GLY A 388 14.17 4.26 -23.58
C GLY A 388 14.09 4.35 -22.07
N THR A 389 13.70 3.27 -21.36
CA THR A 389 13.58 3.25 -19.91
C THR A 389 14.91 3.42 -19.22
N ILE A 390 15.93 2.68 -19.68
CA ILE A 390 17.28 2.80 -19.13
C ILE A 390 17.84 4.19 -19.44
N ALA A 391 17.64 4.69 -20.68
CA ALA A 391 18.09 6.03 -21.05
C ALA A 391 17.42 7.12 -20.19
N PHE A 392 16.11 7.03 -19.97
CA PHE A 392 15.38 7.94 -19.10
C PHE A 392 15.96 7.95 -17.68
N LEU A 393 16.23 6.78 -17.09
CA LEU A 393 16.71 6.65 -15.73
C LEU A 393 18.20 6.99 -15.54
N THR A 394 19.02 6.95 -16.62
CA THR A 394 20.47 7.07 -16.49
C THR A 394 21.10 8.23 -17.26
N GLN A 395 20.42 8.74 -18.27
CA GLN A 395 20.92 9.81 -19.16
C GLN A 395 20.09 11.11 -19.10
N CYS A 396 19.05 11.12 -18.24
CA CYS A 396 18.22 12.30 -17.99
C CYS A 396 18.25 12.69 -16.51
N ASP A 397 19.39 12.48 -15.84
CA ASP A 397 19.54 12.67 -14.40
C ASP A 397 19.53 14.13 -13.94
N ASP A 398 19.79 15.07 -14.82
CA ASP A 398 19.56 16.49 -14.62
C ASP A 398 18.08 16.84 -14.34
N LEU A 399 17.18 15.92 -14.67
CA LEU A 399 15.74 16.03 -14.34
C LEU A 399 15.42 15.55 -12.92
N TRP A 400 16.31 14.75 -12.33
CA TRP A 400 16.13 14.15 -11.00
C TRP A 400 16.74 14.96 -9.87
N ASP A 401 17.69 15.85 -10.17
CA ASP A 401 18.43 16.64 -9.19
C ASP A 401 18.63 18.07 -9.75
N PRO A 402 17.62 18.93 -9.62
CA PRO A 402 17.69 20.31 -10.11
C PRO A 402 18.81 21.12 -9.48
N GLY A 403 19.32 20.73 -8.30
CA GLY A 403 20.48 21.37 -7.65
C GLY A 403 21.84 21.06 -8.28
N ARG A 404 21.96 20.04 -9.14
CA ARG A 404 23.23 19.70 -9.80
C ARG A 404 23.53 20.51 -11.07
N GLY A 405 22.52 21.16 -11.66
CA GLY A 405 22.64 21.92 -12.91
C GLY A 405 22.99 23.41 -12.74
N ALA A 406 22.85 23.97 -11.57
CA ALA A 406 23.20 25.36 -11.28
C ALA A 406 24.44 25.38 -10.37
N GLY A 407 25.60 25.58 -10.95
CA GLY A 407 26.81 25.90 -10.18
C GLY A 407 26.61 27.23 -9.47
N GLY A 408 26.43 27.23 -8.17
CA GLY A 408 26.45 28.46 -7.42
C GLY A 408 25.64 28.42 -6.12
N ASP A 409 26.33 28.65 -5.04
CA ASP A 409 25.95 29.14 -3.72
C ASP A 409 25.05 28.23 -2.84
N GLU A 410 25.74 27.62 -1.91
CA GLU A 410 25.18 27.14 -0.64
C GLU A 410 24.61 28.33 0.14
N GLY A 411 23.29 28.48 0.16
CA GLY A 411 22.69 29.48 1.05
C GLY A 411 21.33 30.02 0.61
N GLY A 412 20.33 29.17 0.49
CA GLY A 412 18.94 29.58 0.34
C GLY A 412 18.00 28.47 0.76
N ASP A 413 17.61 28.50 2.03
CA ASP A 413 16.51 27.70 2.57
C ASP A 413 15.18 28.31 2.09
N ASP A 414 14.93 28.24 0.78
CA ASP A 414 13.63 28.59 0.20
C ASP A 414 12.99 27.32 -0.34
N GLY A 415 11.90 26.88 0.33
CA GLY A 415 11.11 25.68 0.10
C GLY A 415 10.48 25.52 -1.30
N GLY A 416 11.25 25.66 -2.38
CA GLY A 416 10.79 25.62 -3.76
C GLY A 416 11.01 24.31 -4.53
N ASP A 417 11.80 23.38 -4.01
CA ASP A 417 12.31 22.25 -4.83
C ASP A 417 11.45 20.96 -4.75
N GLY A 418 10.44 20.91 -3.88
CA GLY A 418 9.55 19.76 -3.71
C GLY A 418 8.46 19.61 -4.78
N ASP A 419 8.18 20.63 -5.57
CA ASP A 419 7.00 20.71 -6.45
C ASP A 419 7.28 20.41 -7.92
N ALA A 420 8.53 20.10 -8.30
CA ALA A 420 8.86 19.73 -9.67
C ALA A 420 8.26 18.36 -10.03
N LEU A 421 7.68 18.27 -11.23
CA LEU A 421 7.08 17.04 -11.75
C LEU A 421 7.79 16.60 -13.04
N VAL A 422 7.87 15.29 -13.24
CA VAL A 422 8.27 14.70 -14.51
C VAL A 422 7.14 13.88 -15.09
N LEU A 423 6.78 14.17 -16.35
CA LEU A 423 5.85 13.39 -17.14
C LEU A 423 6.65 12.58 -18.17
N ARG A 424 6.57 11.26 -18.08
CA ARG A 424 7.18 10.38 -19.07
C ARG A 424 6.16 9.88 -20.07
N ILE A 425 6.45 10.06 -21.35
CA ILE A 425 5.66 9.58 -22.48
C ILE A 425 6.56 8.74 -23.41
N THR A 426 6.04 7.63 -23.89
CA THR A 426 6.68 6.81 -24.94
C THR A 426 5.80 6.83 -26.18
N VAL A 427 6.41 6.84 -27.37
CA VAL A 427 5.70 6.83 -28.63
C VAL A 427 5.58 5.41 -29.17
N GLY A 428 4.37 5.03 -29.51
CA GLY A 428 4.06 3.74 -30.12
C GLY A 428 3.95 2.58 -29.14
N PRO A 429 3.27 1.51 -29.56
CA PRO A 429 3.26 0.24 -28.84
C PRO A 429 4.64 -0.40 -28.87
N GLU A 430 4.83 -1.41 -28.01
CA GLU A 430 6.06 -2.18 -27.95
C GLU A 430 6.50 -2.71 -29.33
N PRO A 431 7.82 -2.88 -29.54
CA PRO A 431 8.33 -3.52 -30.74
C PRO A 431 7.87 -4.97 -30.81
N GLY A 432 7.16 -5.34 -31.86
CA GLY A 432 6.61 -6.67 -32.05
C GLY A 432 5.43 -6.66 -33.03
N PRO A 433 4.75 -7.79 -33.25
CA PRO A 433 3.53 -7.81 -34.03
C PRO A 433 2.46 -6.98 -33.32
N LYS A 434 2.15 -5.82 -33.88
CA LYS A 434 1.19 -4.87 -33.34
C LYS A 434 -0.22 -5.43 -33.41
N THR A 435 -0.92 -5.43 -32.28
CA THR A 435 -2.34 -5.76 -32.22
C THR A 435 -3.17 -4.51 -31.97
N ARG A 436 -4.46 -4.55 -32.32
CA ARG A 436 -5.39 -3.48 -31.99
C ARG A 436 -5.51 -3.27 -30.47
N ALA A 437 -5.24 -4.31 -29.69
CA ALA A 437 -5.23 -4.24 -28.23
C ALA A 437 -4.11 -3.31 -27.72
N ASP A 438 -2.92 -3.41 -28.30
CA ASP A 438 -1.77 -2.58 -27.94
C ASP A 438 -2.04 -1.11 -28.26
N ASP A 439 -2.68 -0.83 -29.41
CA ASP A 439 -3.10 0.52 -29.78
C ASP A 439 -4.14 1.11 -28.81
N VAL A 440 -5.06 0.28 -28.32
CA VAL A 440 -6.07 0.70 -27.34
C VAL A 440 -5.43 0.98 -25.98
N ALA A 441 -4.52 0.12 -25.53
CA ALA A 441 -3.81 0.29 -24.26
C ALA A 441 -2.92 1.54 -24.27
N HIS A 442 -2.19 1.76 -25.38
CA HIS A 442 -1.36 2.94 -25.56
C HIS A 442 -2.20 4.24 -25.53
N ARG A 443 -3.30 4.28 -26.28
CA ARG A 443 -4.21 5.42 -26.29
C ARG A 443 -4.83 5.67 -24.91
N GLN A 444 -5.22 4.61 -24.21
CA GLN A 444 -5.73 4.75 -22.83
C GLN A 444 -4.68 5.40 -21.93
N ALA A 445 -3.43 4.96 -22.00
CA ALA A 445 -2.37 5.53 -21.18
C ALA A 445 -2.13 7.01 -21.50
N LEU A 446 -2.12 7.39 -22.79
CA LEU A 446 -2.03 8.80 -23.21
C LEU A 446 -3.23 9.62 -22.72
N ASP A 447 -4.46 9.11 -22.87
CA ASP A 447 -5.67 9.81 -22.40
C ASP A 447 -5.68 9.98 -20.88
N CYS A 448 -5.18 8.98 -20.12
CA CYS A 448 -5.10 9.06 -18.66
C CYS A 448 -3.98 9.99 -18.14
N LEU A 449 -3.14 10.53 -19.01
CA LEU A 449 -2.09 11.49 -18.66
C LEU A 449 -2.26 12.85 -19.34
N LEU A 450 -2.77 12.87 -20.59
CA LEU A 450 -2.83 14.05 -21.46
C LEU A 450 -4.13 14.07 -22.28
N ASP A 451 -5.31 14.03 -21.67
CA ASP A 451 -6.60 14.04 -22.39
C ASP A 451 -6.96 15.44 -22.90
N SER A 452 -6.98 16.40 -22.00
CA SER A 452 -7.40 17.79 -22.30
C SER A 452 -6.74 18.77 -21.33
N PRO A 453 -6.70 20.08 -21.63
CA PRO A 453 -6.11 21.08 -20.74
C PRO A 453 -6.69 21.05 -19.32
N GLY A 454 -8.02 20.90 -19.18
CA GLY A 454 -8.66 20.80 -17.88
C GLY A 454 -8.28 19.53 -17.13
N TYR A 455 -8.21 18.39 -17.81
CA TYR A 455 -7.79 17.12 -17.21
C TYR A 455 -6.33 17.17 -16.75
N THR A 456 -5.44 17.66 -17.62
CA THR A 456 -3.99 17.75 -17.31
C THR A 456 -3.76 18.72 -16.14
N ALA A 457 -4.46 19.84 -16.07
CA ALA A 457 -4.42 20.74 -14.93
C ALA A 457 -4.91 20.04 -13.65
N GLY A 458 -6.02 19.28 -13.71
CA GLY A 458 -6.51 18.50 -12.57
C GLY A 458 -5.52 17.44 -12.10
N LEU A 459 -4.79 16.80 -13.02
CA LEU A 459 -3.75 15.83 -12.67
C LEU A 459 -2.54 16.50 -11.98
N ILE A 460 -2.14 17.69 -12.42
CA ILE A 460 -1.07 18.47 -11.76
C ILE A 460 -1.55 18.96 -10.39
N ASP A 461 -2.79 19.45 -10.29
CA ASP A 461 -3.39 19.89 -9.02
C ASP A 461 -3.49 18.73 -8.01
N LEU A 462 -3.69 17.49 -8.48
CA LEU A 462 -3.68 16.30 -7.63
C LEU A 462 -2.34 16.14 -6.89
N PHE A 463 -1.21 16.35 -7.58
CA PHE A 463 0.10 16.34 -6.93
C PHE A 463 0.28 17.50 -5.93
N ALA A 464 -0.27 18.68 -6.24
CA ALA A 464 -0.21 19.82 -5.32
C ALA A 464 -1.06 19.62 -4.06
N GLN A 465 -2.21 18.93 -4.19
CA GLN A 465 -3.10 18.62 -3.07
C GLN A 465 -2.55 17.49 -2.18
N HIS A 466 -1.76 16.58 -2.74
CA HIS A 466 -1.19 15.41 -2.06
C HIS A 466 0.34 15.42 -2.13
N PRO A 467 1.03 16.10 -1.20
CA PRO A 467 2.50 16.17 -1.18
C PRO A 467 3.18 14.79 -1.13
N GLY A 468 2.56 13.82 -0.48
CA GLY A 468 3.02 12.42 -0.44
C GLY A 468 2.78 11.61 -1.71
N LEU A 469 2.07 12.14 -2.73
CA LEU A 469 1.89 11.47 -4.01
C LEU A 469 3.20 11.48 -4.80
N GLY A 470 3.80 10.31 -5.00
CA GLY A 470 5.07 10.17 -5.71
C GLY A 470 4.91 9.83 -7.19
N VAL A 471 3.92 9.02 -7.53
CA VAL A 471 3.71 8.55 -8.90
C VAL A 471 2.23 8.35 -9.21
N ALA A 472 1.78 8.92 -10.33
CA ALA A 472 0.48 8.68 -10.92
C ALA A 472 0.66 7.82 -12.19
N VAL A 473 0.01 6.66 -12.21
CA VAL A 473 0.06 5.71 -13.32
C VAL A 473 -1.31 5.56 -13.97
N PRO A 474 -1.40 5.40 -15.29
CA PRO A 474 -2.65 5.01 -15.93
C PRO A 474 -3.17 3.71 -15.35
N ALA A 475 -4.43 3.65 -14.94
CA ALA A 475 -5.03 2.43 -14.41
C ALA A 475 -4.95 1.29 -15.43
N ALA A 476 -4.94 0.06 -14.92
CA ALA A 476 -4.80 -1.14 -15.74
C ALA A 476 -5.88 -1.25 -16.83
N GLY A 477 -5.47 -1.50 -18.06
CA GLY A 477 -6.39 -1.71 -19.20
C GLY A 477 -7.12 -3.05 -19.12
N HIS A 478 -8.43 -3.04 -19.39
CA HIS A 478 -9.26 -4.24 -19.43
C HIS A 478 -9.92 -4.46 -20.80
N ILE A 479 -9.67 -3.60 -21.78
CA ILE A 479 -10.22 -3.69 -23.14
C ILE A 479 -9.18 -4.27 -24.08
N GLY A 480 -9.60 -5.23 -24.88
CA GLY A 480 -8.75 -5.87 -25.89
C GLY A 480 -7.76 -6.89 -25.35
N GLN A 481 -7.64 -7.03 -24.04
CA GLN A 481 -6.74 -7.99 -23.41
C GLN A 481 -7.47 -9.30 -23.10
N ALA A 482 -6.80 -10.42 -23.32
CA ALA A 482 -7.32 -11.74 -23.00
C ALA A 482 -7.33 -12.01 -21.47
N HIS A 483 -6.48 -11.33 -20.73
CA HIS A 483 -6.40 -11.40 -19.26
C HIS A 483 -7.07 -10.18 -18.59
N ALA A 484 -7.28 -10.24 -17.28
CA ALA A 484 -7.96 -9.22 -16.51
C ALA A 484 -7.03 -8.14 -15.93
N GLY A 485 -5.99 -7.71 -16.65
CA GLY A 485 -5.06 -6.68 -16.22
C GLY A 485 -3.59 -7.06 -16.43
N PRO A 486 -2.63 -6.28 -15.91
CA PRO A 486 -1.21 -6.57 -16.04
C PRO A 486 -0.86 -7.87 -15.34
N THR A 487 0.18 -8.54 -15.84
CA THR A 487 0.72 -9.79 -15.28
C THR A 487 2.23 -9.63 -15.12
N TRP A 488 2.83 -10.51 -14.35
CA TRP A 488 4.29 -10.55 -14.23
C TRP A 488 4.99 -11.09 -15.47
N ASP A 489 4.30 -11.75 -16.38
CA ASP A 489 4.81 -12.35 -17.63
C ASP A 489 6.11 -13.17 -17.47
N GLY A 490 6.20 -13.89 -16.35
CA GLY A 490 7.38 -14.67 -15.97
C GLY A 490 8.52 -13.85 -15.37
N LEU A 491 8.37 -12.54 -15.18
CA LEU A 491 9.40 -11.65 -14.64
C LEU A 491 9.38 -11.52 -13.10
N ALA A 492 8.39 -12.10 -12.39
CA ALA A 492 8.27 -11.99 -10.94
C ALA A 492 9.56 -12.36 -10.19
N GLY A 493 10.25 -13.43 -10.63
CA GLY A 493 11.52 -13.84 -10.02
C GLY A 493 12.64 -12.81 -10.22
N ALA A 494 12.74 -12.24 -11.42
CA ALA A 494 13.71 -11.21 -11.75
C ALA A 494 13.40 -9.90 -11.00
N ALA A 495 12.13 -9.50 -10.95
CA ALA A 495 11.68 -8.34 -10.19
C ALA A 495 12.01 -8.47 -8.69
N LYS A 496 11.75 -9.63 -8.09
CA LYS A 496 12.11 -9.90 -6.69
C LYS A 496 13.62 -9.87 -6.44
N ALA A 497 14.42 -10.37 -7.38
CA ALA A 497 15.87 -10.32 -7.27
C ALA A 497 16.41 -8.88 -7.39
N LEU A 498 15.88 -8.10 -8.35
CA LEU A 498 16.27 -6.71 -8.54
C LEU A 498 15.77 -5.82 -7.38
N SER A 499 14.55 -5.99 -6.91
CA SER A 499 14.00 -5.29 -5.75
C SER A 499 14.91 -5.42 -4.52
N ARG A 500 15.34 -6.65 -4.20
CA ARG A 500 16.28 -6.89 -3.09
C ARG A 500 17.63 -6.19 -3.31
N ARG A 501 18.14 -6.20 -4.54
CA ARG A 501 19.41 -5.56 -4.88
C ARG A 501 19.34 -4.03 -4.75
N LEU A 502 18.20 -3.45 -5.12
CA LEU A 502 17.92 -2.02 -4.98
C LEU A 502 17.60 -1.62 -3.52
N GLY A 503 17.48 -2.59 -2.62
CA GLY A 503 17.08 -2.34 -1.23
C GLY A 503 15.64 -1.86 -1.08
N LEU A 504 14.75 -2.20 -2.03
CA LEU A 504 13.34 -1.84 -1.91
C LEU A 504 12.73 -2.57 -0.71
N THR A 505 12.05 -1.82 0.14
CA THR A 505 11.47 -2.30 1.40
C THR A 505 10.05 -2.82 1.24
N VAL A 506 9.38 -2.46 0.16
CA VAL A 506 7.97 -2.81 -0.10
C VAL A 506 7.85 -4.21 -0.71
N GLU A 507 6.91 -4.99 -0.23
CA GLU A 507 6.61 -6.31 -0.76
C GLU A 507 5.93 -6.20 -2.15
N LEU A 508 6.41 -7.03 -3.09
CA LEU A 508 5.81 -7.07 -4.43
C LEU A 508 4.47 -7.81 -4.40
N ASP A 509 3.49 -7.30 -5.12
CA ASP A 509 2.18 -7.94 -5.26
C ASP A 509 2.30 -9.38 -5.78
N PRO A 510 1.72 -10.37 -5.09
CA PRO A 510 1.93 -11.77 -5.45
C PRO A 510 1.21 -12.19 -6.73
N LEU A 511 0.11 -11.51 -7.09
CA LEU A 511 -0.75 -11.89 -8.24
C LEU A 511 -0.37 -11.11 -9.51
N ALA A 512 -0.30 -9.78 -9.41
CA ALA A 512 -0.07 -8.92 -10.56
C ALA A 512 0.56 -7.59 -10.09
N PRO A 513 1.52 -7.03 -10.84
CA PRO A 513 2.15 -5.77 -10.47
C PRO A 513 1.18 -4.59 -10.60
N VAL A 514 1.43 -3.55 -9.82
CA VAL A 514 0.98 -2.19 -10.14
C VAL A 514 2.15 -1.51 -10.85
N ALA A 515 1.95 -1.13 -12.11
CA ALA A 515 3.03 -0.61 -12.93
C ALA A 515 2.52 0.32 -14.02
N PRO A 516 3.36 1.25 -14.50
CA PRO A 516 3.02 2.14 -15.63
C PRO A 516 2.70 1.35 -16.89
N SER A 517 1.59 1.67 -17.56
CA SER A 517 1.27 1.10 -18.86
C SER A 517 2.17 1.73 -19.94
N GLY A 518 2.92 0.91 -20.67
CA GLY A 518 3.84 1.39 -21.72
C GLY A 518 4.93 2.33 -21.20
N ALA A 519 5.35 2.18 -19.94
CA ALA A 519 6.33 3.04 -19.27
C ALA A 519 5.92 4.51 -19.16
N MET A 520 4.62 4.84 -19.23
CA MET A 520 4.09 6.20 -19.17
C MET A 520 3.52 6.50 -17.78
N PHE A 521 3.93 7.62 -17.19
CA PHE A 521 3.51 8.05 -15.85
C PHE A 521 3.85 9.52 -15.61
N MET A 522 3.23 10.11 -14.59
CA MET A 522 3.66 11.38 -13.99
C MET A 522 4.21 11.11 -12.59
N ALA A 523 5.33 11.72 -12.22
CA ALA A 523 5.96 11.45 -10.93
C ALA A 523 6.71 12.68 -10.38
N ARG A 524 6.95 12.66 -9.06
CA ARG A 524 8.00 13.50 -8.45
C ARG A 524 9.37 12.85 -8.69
N PRO A 525 10.39 13.60 -9.11
CA PRO A 525 11.75 13.08 -9.26
C PRO A 525 12.26 12.33 -8.02
N ALA A 526 12.01 12.87 -6.83
CA ALA A 526 12.44 12.27 -5.57
C ALA A 526 11.92 10.83 -5.36
N ALA A 527 10.72 10.54 -5.83
CA ALA A 527 10.11 9.20 -5.72
C ALA A 527 10.80 8.13 -6.58
N LEU A 528 11.56 8.53 -7.60
CA LEU A 528 12.22 7.63 -8.55
C LEU A 528 13.74 7.56 -8.36
N ARG A 529 14.31 8.27 -7.40
CA ARG A 529 15.77 8.36 -7.20
C ARG A 529 16.41 6.99 -7.02
N THR A 530 15.86 6.15 -6.16
CA THR A 530 16.36 4.78 -5.92
C THR A 530 16.36 3.94 -7.20
N LEU A 531 15.35 4.11 -8.06
CA LEU A 531 15.27 3.39 -9.33
C LEU A 531 16.33 3.89 -10.33
N SER A 532 16.57 5.20 -10.40
CA SER A 532 17.60 5.81 -11.23
C SER A 532 19.01 5.36 -10.82
N GLU A 533 19.34 5.40 -9.53
CA GLU A 533 20.62 4.92 -9.01
C GLU A 533 20.84 3.45 -9.32
N GLY A 534 19.80 2.62 -9.13
CA GLY A 534 19.84 1.20 -9.47
C GLY A 534 20.02 0.92 -10.97
N ALA A 535 19.39 1.71 -11.82
CA ALA A 535 19.56 1.60 -13.28
C ALA A 535 20.99 1.96 -13.71
N LYS A 536 21.60 3.00 -13.13
CA LYS A 536 23.01 3.36 -13.37
C LYS A 536 23.96 2.22 -13.01
N GLU A 537 23.76 1.61 -11.84
CA GLU A 537 24.56 0.45 -11.40
C GLU A 537 24.37 -0.75 -12.34
N LEU A 538 23.15 -1.01 -12.80
CA LEU A 538 22.86 -2.08 -13.76
C LEU A 538 23.60 -1.87 -15.09
N VAL A 539 23.60 -0.65 -15.64
CA VAL A 539 24.32 -0.31 -16.87
C VAL A 539 25.82 -0.52 -16.67
N ARG A 540 26.39 -0.01 -15.57
CA ARG A 540 27.81 -0.18 -15.24
C ARG A 540 28.24 -1.65 -15.22
N LEU A 541 27.43 -2.53 -14.64
CA LEU A 541 27.72 -3.97 -14.55
C LEU A 541 27.60 -4.67 -15.91
N THR A 542 26.64 -4.26 -16.74
CA THR A 542 26.48 -4.85 -18.08
C THR A 542 27.59 -4.37 -19.04
N GLU A 543 28.06 -3.14 -18.92
CA GLU A 543 29.20 -2.62 -19.71
C GLU A 543 30.51 -3.32 -19.35
N GLN A 544 30.76 -3.63 -18.08
CA GLN A 544 31.93 -4.39 -17.63
C GLN A 544 31.96 -5.84 -18.12
N ALA A 545 30.77 -6.44 -18.33
CA ALA A 545 30.64 -7.82 -18.82
C ALA A 545 30.72 -7.94 -20.37
N ALA A 546 30.60 -6.85 -21.11
CA ALA A 546 30.45 -6.84 -22.57
C ALA A 546 31.81 -6.78 -23.28
N VAL A 547 32.66 -7.80 -23.11
CA VAL A 547 33.87 -8.00 -23.93
C VAL A 547 33.70 -9.29 -24.73
N GLY A 548 33.04 -9.22 -25.92
CA GLY A 548 32.91 -10.36 -26.82
C GLY A 548 31.74 -10.30 -27.82
N PRO A 549 31.62 -11.28 -28.76
CA PRO A 549 30.66 -11.25 -29.89
C PRO A 549 29.18 -11.54 -29.54
N GLU A 550 28.77 -11.46 -28.29
CA GLU A 550 27.40 -11.79 -27.82
C GLU A 550 26.44 -10.60 -27.74
N GLN A 551 26.55 -9.63 -28.64
CA GLN A 551 25.74 -8.40 -28.63
C GLN A 551 24.20 -8.65 -28.61
N SER A 552 23.70 -9.68 -29.30
CA SER A 552 22.26 -9.95 -29.37
C SER A 552 21.69 -10.50 -28.06
N ALA A 553 22.44 -11.37 -27.37
CA ALA A 553 22.02 -11.89 -26.08
C ALA A 553 22.04 -10.81 -24.99
N GLU A 554 22.99 -9.87 -25.08
CA GLU A 554 23.11 -8.76 -24.16
C GLU A 554 21.97 -7.72 -24.34
N ARG A 555 21.62 -7.42 -25.61
CA ARG A 555 20.47 -6.56 -25.94
C ARG A 555 19.16 -7.12 -25.38
N LEU A 556 18.95 -8.45 -25.47
CA LEU A 556 17.78 -9.10 -24.91
C LEU A 556 17.75 -9.05 -23.37
N LYS A 557 18.92 -9.21 -22.72
CA LYS A 557 19.03 -9.07 -21.26
C LYS A 557 18.71 -7.64 -20.81
N ARG A 558 19.20 -6.63 -21.53
CA ARG A 558 18.91 -5.20 -21.24
C ARG A 558 17.43 -4.86 -21.44
N ALA A 559 16.80 -5.34 -22.51
CA ALA A 559 15.38 -5.14 -22.73
C ALA A 559 14.55 -5.73 -21.57
N ARG A 560 14.87 -6.95 -21.12
CA ARG A 560 14.22 -7.56 -19.95
C ARG A 560 14.51 -6.83 -18.65
N ALA A 561 15.70 -6.27 -18.50
CA ALA A 561 16.03 -5.45 -17.33
C ALA A 561 15.24 -4.13 -17.32
N ALA A 562 15.04 -3.51 -18.48
CA ALA A 562 14.18 -2.34 -18.64
C ALA A 562 12.73 -2.64 -18.25
N GLU A 563 12.18 -3.76 -18.72
CA GLU A 563 10.82 -4.22 -18.34
C GLU A 563 10.71 -4.39 -16.82
N VAL A 564 11.70 -4.99 -16.18
CA VAL A 564 11.70 -5.18 -14.72
C VAL A 564 11.78 -3.82 -13.99
N LEU A 565 12.59 -2.87 -14.48
CA LEU A 565 12.66 -1.52 -13.91
C LEU A 565 11.30 -0.80 -14.03
N GLU A 566 10.61 -0.95 -15.14
CA GLU A 566 9.25 -0.41 -15.32
C GLU A 566 8.26 -1.00 -14.32
N LEU A 567 8.29 -2.34 -14.16
CA LEU A 567 7.43 -3.03 -13.17
C LEU A 567 7.73 -2.62 -11.73
N LEU A 568 8.96 -2.16 -11.44
CA LEU A 568 9.37 -1.72 -10.10
C LEU A 568 9.15 -0.21 -9.85
N THR A 569 8.68 0.56 -10.81
CA THR A 569 8.53 2.03 -10.68
C THR A 569 7.68 2.42 -9.46
N VAL A 570 6.50 1.82 -9.31
CA VAL A 570 5.60 2.09 -8.19
C VAL A 570 6.20 1.64 -6.85
N TYR A 571 6.83 0.48 -6.83
CA TYR A 571 7.45 -0.07 -5.59
C TYR A 571 8.67 0.74 -5.14
N ALA A 572 9.41 1.33 -6.08
CA ALA A 572 10.51 2.24 -5.76
C ALA A 572 10.00 3.54 -5.14
N ALA A 573 8.92 4.11 -5.68
CA ALA A 573 8.26 5.28 -5.10
C ALA A 573 7.77 4.99 -3.67
N MET A 574 7.08 3.86 -3.46
CA MET A 574 6.61 3.45 -2.14
C MET A 574 7.76 3.22 -1.16
N SER A 575 8.85 2.58 -1.59
CA SER A 575 10.03 2.36 -0.75
C SER A 575 10.71 3.68 -0.35
N SER A 576 10.53 4.74 -1.12
CA SER A 576 10.99 6.09 -0.82
C SER A 576 9.99 6.90 0.03
N GLY A 577 8.90 6.27 0.51
CA GLY A 577 7.90 6.90 1.37
C GLY A 577 6.74 7.60 0.64
N PHE A 578 6.69 7.51 -0.70
CA PHE A 578 5.64 8.13 -1.51
C PHE A 578 4.54 7.13 -1.86
N HIS A 579 3.28 7.57 -1.79
CA HIS A 579 2.16 6.72 -2.25
C HIS A 579 1.93 6.84 -3.77
N PRO A 580 1.44 5.77 -4.43
CA PRO A 580 1.00 5.81 -5.81
C PRO A 580 -0.48 6.17 -5.90
N ARG A 581 -0.93 6.69 -7.07
CA ARG A 581 -2.34 6.68 -7.48
C ARG A 581 -2.49 6.11 -8.89
N GLU A 582 -3.54 5.32 -9.12
CA GLU A 582 -4.00 5.00 -10.47
C GLU A 582 -4.92 6.12 -10.95
N VAL A 583 -4.72 6.61 -12.18
CA VAL A 583 -5.50 7.74 -12.73
C VAL A 583 -6.26 7.35 -13.98
N LEU A 584 -7.47 7.89 -14.10
CA LEU A 584 -8.41 7.61 -15.18
C LEU A 584 -9.14 8.90 -15.61
N THR A 585 -9.49 8.97 -16.89
CA THR A 585 -10.57 9.86 -17.31
C THR A 585 -11.94 9.22 -17.02
N ALA A 586 -12.98 10.02 -16.82
CA ALA A 586 -14.34 9.51 -16.63
C ALA A 586 -14.80 8.59 -17.79
N ALA A 587 -14.39 8.92 -19.02
CA ALA A 587 -14.71 8.10 -20.19
C ALA A 587 -14.05 6.71 -20.15
N TRP A 588 -12.79 6.63 -19.73
CA TRP A 588 -12.11 5.34 -19.58
C TRP A 588 -12.58 4.57 -18.34
N ALA A 589 -12.87 5.25 -17.24
CA ALA A 589 -13.43 4.62 -16.05
C ALA A 589 -14.70 3.82 -16.37
N GLY A 590 -15.66 4.43 -17.09
CA GLY A 590 -16.88 3.75 -17.48
C GLY A 590 -16.66 2.56 -18.44
N ARG A 591 -15.75 2.73 -19.43
CA ARG A 591 -15.41 1.66 -20.39
C ARG A 591 -14.73 0.48 -19.72
N LEU A 592 -13.73 0.75 -18.87
CA LEU A 592 -12.94 -0.28 -18.20
C LEU A 592 -13.76 -1.05 -17.18
N TYR A 593 -14.60 -0.35 -16.39
CA TYR A 593 -15.51 -0.99 -15.46
C TYR A 593 -16.48 -1.94 -16.16
N GLY A 594 -17.12 -1.48 -17.26
CA GLY A 594 -18.05 -2.33 -18.03
C GLY A 594 -17.37 -3.57 -18.61
N ALA A 595 -16.15 -3.42 -19.15
CA ALA A 595 -15.39 -4.55 -19.69
C ALA A 595 -14.97 -5.53 -18.59
N LEU A 596 -14.51 -5.03 -17.43
CA LEU A 596 -14.10 -5.84 -16.29
C LEU A 596 -15.30 -6.58 -15.69
N ALA A 597 -16.43 -5.89 -15.47
CA ALA A 597 -17.65 -6.46 -14.95
C ALA A 597 -18.19 -7.60 -15.85
N TYR A 598 -18.13 -7.40 -17.18
CA TYR A 598 -18.51 -8.45 -18.13
C TYR A 598 -17.57 -9.66 -18.03
N LYS A 599 -16.25 -9.45 -18.08
CA LYS A 599 -15.26 -10.53 -17.96
C LYS A 599 -15.42 -11.29 -16.64
N HIS A 600 -15.61 -10.59 -15.54
CA HIS A 600 -15.84 -11.19 -14.22
C HIS A 600 -17.05 -12.12 -14.25
N ARG A 601 -18.20 -11.67 -14.78
CA ARG A 601 -19.41 -12.51 -14.91
C ARG A 601 -19.18 -13.75 -15.76
N VAL A 602 -18.44 -13.63 -16.87
CA VAL A 602 -18.13 -14.78 -17.73
C VAL A 602 -17.22 -15.77 -17.00
N VAL A 603 -16.16 -15.30 -16.34
CA VAL A 603 -15.21 -16.16 -15.62
C VAL A 603 -15.86 -16.84 -14.41
N THR A 604 -16.79 -16.16 -13.74
CA THR A 604 -17.43 -16.65 -12.52
C THR A 604 -18.77 -17.36 -12.76
N ALA A 605 -19.23 -17.50 -14.01
CA ALA A 605 -20.55 -18.05 -14.34
C ALA A 605 -20.85 -19.44 -13.73
N ASP A 606 -19.81 -20.28 -13.58
CA ASP A 606 -19.91 -21.62 -13.00
C ASP A 606 -19.32 -21.70 -11.57
N LEU A 607 -19.01 -20.57 -10.95
CA LEU A 607 -18.47 -20.50 -9.59
C LEU A 607 -19.61 -20.19 -8.58
N PRO A 608 -19.39 -20.43 -7.29
CA PRO A 608 -20.31 -19.98 -6.25
C PRO A 608 -20.52 -18.47 -6.28
N ASP A 609 -21.64 -18.00 -5.72
CA ASP A 609 -22.03 -16.59 -5.75
C ASP A 609 -21.16 -15.68 -4.85
N HIS A 610 -20.59 -16.24 -3.78
CA HIS A 610 -19.76 -15.49 -2.83
C HIS A 610 -18.28 -15.56 -3.16
N THR A 611 -17.60 -14.43 -3.16
CA THR A 611 -16.17 -14.32 -3.49
C THR A 611 -15.28 -15.26 -2.68
N ASP A 612 -15.53 -15.41 -1.38
CA ASP A 612 -14.78 -16.37 -0.53
C ASP A 612 -14.95 -17.82 -0.95
N GLU A 613 -16.15 -18.17 -1.37
CA GLU A 613 -16.42 -19.53 -1.86
C GLU A 613 -15.77 -19.72 -3.22
N GLN A 614 -15.77 -18.70 -4.08
CA GLN A 614 -15.04 -18.69 -5.36
C GLN A 614 -13.54 -18.90 -5.12
N VAL A 615 -12.94 -18.11 -4.22
CA VAL A 615 -11.52 -18.24 -3.88
C VAL A 615 -11.20 -19.63 -3.32
N ARG A 616 -11.98 -20.12 -2.37
CA ARG A 616 -11.82 -21.48 -1.81
C ARG A 616 -11.98 -22.57 -2.85
N PHE A 617 -12.96 -22.44 -3.73
CA PHE A 617 -13.18 -23.37 -4.84
C PHE A 617 -11.99 -23.39 -5.79
N LEU A 618 -11.51 -22.23 -6.21
CA LEU A 618 -10.35 -22.10 -7.09
C LEU A 618 -9.06 -22.63 -6.44
N GLN A 619 -8.82 -22.30 -5.18
CA GLN A 619 -7.67 -22.81 -4.42
C GLN A 619 -7.70 -24.34 -4.24
N ALA A 620 -8.87 -24.91 -3.96
CA ALA A 620 -9.02 -26.35 -3.86
C ALA A 620 -8.78 -27.07 -5.21
N ARG A 621 -9.09 -26.39 -6.31
CA ARG A 621 -8.98 -26.96 -7.66
C ARG A 621 -7.61 -26.74 -8.32
N PHE A 622 -7.03 -25.57 -8.13
CA PHE A 622 -5.82 -25.10 -8.83
C PHE A 622 -4.65 -24.80 -7.91
N GLY A 623 -4.88 -24.67 -6.62
CA GLY A 623 -3.86 -24.31 -5.64
C GLY A 623 -2.74 -25.36 -5.52
N PRO A 624 -1.64 -25.03 -4.82
CA PRO A 624 -0.48 -25.94 -4.66
C PRO A 624 -0.84 -27.28 -4.01
N ARG A 625 -1.94 -27.34 -3.26
CA ARG A 625 -2.46 -28.56 -2.61
C ARG A 625 -3.50 -29.31 -3.43
N ALA A 626 -3.79 -28.84 -4.65
CA ALA A 626 -4.71 -29.54 -5.54
C ALA A 626 -4.14 -30.93 -5.92
N GLY A 627 -4.95 -31.97 -5.77
CA GLY A 627 -4.55 -33.34 -6.11
C GLY A 627 -4.27 -33.51 -7.60
N VAL A 628 -3.52 -34.56 -7.97
CA VAL A 628 -3.13 -34.87 -9.35
C VAL A 628 -4.35 -34.92 -10.29
N GLY A 629 -5.47 -35.51 -9.85
CA GLY A 629 -6.71 -35.56 -10.61
C GLY A 629 -7.31 -34.20 -10.95
N ALA A 630 -7.23 -33.22 -10.02
CA ALA A 630 -7.69 -31.87 -10.27
C ALA A 630 -6.80 -31.15 -11.31
N ARG A 631 -5.49 -31.34 -11.26
CA ARG A 631 -4.52 -30.76 -12.21
C ARG A 631 -4.68 -31.36 -13.62
N VAL A 632 -4.83 -32.69 -13.73
CA VAL A 632 -5.08 -33.38 -15.01
C VAL A 632 -6.38 -32.87 -15.63
N ARG A 633 -7.44 -32.77 -14.86
CA ARG A 633 -8.70 -32.23 -15.33
C ARG A 633 -8.57 -30.80 -15.83
N THR A 634 -7.88 -29.94 -15.08
CA THR A 634 -7.61 -28.56 -15.49
C THR A 634 -6.87 -28.52 -16.82
N TYR A 635 -5.83 -29.34 -16.96
CA TYR A 635 -5.09 -29.42 -18.21
C TYR A 635 -6.01 -29.83 -19.40
N VAL A 636 -6.88 -30.84 -19.21
CA VAL A 636 -7.84 -31.27 -20.23
C VAL A 636 -8.88 -30.17 -20.52
N ASP A 637 -9.43 -29.52 -19.50
CA ASP A 637 -10.43 -28.45 -19.68
C ASP A 637 -9.84 -27.23 -20.43
N VAL A 638 -8.56 -26.92 -20.22
CA VAL A 638 -7.87 -25.79 -20.87
C VAL A 638 -7.41 -26.12 -22.28
N HIS A 639 -6.75 -27.25 -22.47
CA HIS A 639 -6.10 -27.58 -23.74
C HIS A 639 -6.98 -28.44 -24.69
N HIS A 640 -8.04 -29.06 -24.15
CA HIS A 640 -8.95 -29.91 -24.88
C HIS A 640 -10.40 -29.71 -24.40
N PRO A 641 -11.00 -28.51 -24.60
CA PRO A 641 -12.29 -28.14 -24.02
C PRO A 641 -13.45 -29.07 -24.42
N ASP A 642 -13.43 -29.61 -25.64
CA ASP A 642 -14.43 -30.57 -26.10
C ASP A 642 -14.37 -31.89 -25.35
N MET A 643 -13.16 -32.40 -25.10
CA MET A 643 -12.93 -33.59 -24.26
C MET A 643 -13.29 -33.33 -22.80
N GLY A 644 -12.95 -32.17 -22.28
CA GLY A 644 -13.31 -31.73 -20.91
C GLY A 644 -14.82 -31.74 -20.73
N SER A 645 -15.56 -31.20 -21.70
CA SER A 645 -17.02 -31.17 -21.69
C SER A 645 -17.64 -32.56 -21.76
N ALA A 646 -17.11 -33.45 -22.60
CA ALA A 646 -17.59 -34.81 -22.73
C ALA A 646 -17.33 -35.67 -21.48
N LEU A 647 -16.25 -35.41 -20.75
CA LEU A 647 -15.88 -36.16 -19.54
C LEU A 647 -16.55 -35.62 -18.25
N LYS A 648 -17.13 -34.42 -18.27
CA LYS A 648 -17.81 -33.82 -17.11
C LYS A 648 -18.82 -34.72 -16.41
N PRO A 649 -19.75 -35.43 -17.13
CA PRO A 649 -20.72 -36.30 -16.49
C PRO A 649 -20.06 -37.52 -15.81
N ALA A 650 -19.08 -38.17 -16.49
CA ALA A 650 -18.39 -39.34 -15.94
C ALA A 650 -17.56 -38.96 -14.67
N TYR A 651 -16.93 -37.80 -14.68
CA TYR A 651 -16.16 -37.30 -13.54
C TYR A 651 -17.06 -36.95 -12.36
N ARG A 652 -18.22 -36.30 -12.58
CA ARG A 652 -19.20 -36.06 -11.53
C ARG A 652 -19.68 -37.34 -10.86
N TYR A 653 -19.92 -38.39 -11.66
CA TYR A 653 -20.30 -39.68 -11.14
C TYR A 653 -19.21 -40.34 -10.29
N LEU A 654 -17.95 -40.29 -10.75
CA LEU A 654 -16.81 -40.85 -10.02
C LEU A 654 -16.41 -40.07 -8.75
N THR A 655 -16.48 -38.74 -8.78
CA THR A 655 -16.08 -37.91 -7.64
C THR A 655 -17.21 -37.72 -6.62
N GLY A 656 -18.47 -37.74 -7.04
CA GLY A 656 -19.62 -37.73 -6.15
C GLY A 656 -19.62 -38.97 -5.24
N GLY A 657 -19.41 -40.17 -5.85
CA GLY A 657 -19.26 -41.39 -5.08
C GLY A 657 -18.02 -41.46 -4.18
N ALA A 658 -16.88 -40.92 -4.65
CA ALA A 658 -15.63 -40.91 -3.89
C ALA A 658 -15.66 -39.93 -2.72
N SER A 659 -16.35 -38.77 -2.84
CA SER A 659 -16.51 -37.81 -1.76
C SER A 659 -17.46 -38.30 -0.67
N ASP A 660 -18.43 -39.11 -1.00
CA ASP A 660 -19.35 -39.73 -0.05
C ASP A 660 -18.70 -40.94 0.65
N LEU A 661 -17.89 -41.72 -0.06
CA LEU A 661 -17.04 -42.77 0.55
C LEU A 661 -15.97 -42.19 1.47
N ALA A 662 -15.32 -41.06 1.11
CA ALA A 662 -14.33 -40.39 1.96
C ALA A 662 -14.99 -39.76 3.20
N ARG A 663 -16.21 -39.23 3.09
CA ARG A 663 -17.00 -38.75 4.23
C ARG A 663 -17.47 -39.89 5.14
N ALA A 664 -17.91 -41.02 4.57
CA ALA A 664 -18.28 -42.21 5.30
C ALA A 664 -17.08 -42.83 6.02
N ALA A 665 -15.92 -42.96 5.35
CA ALA A 665 -14.68 -43.48 5.95
C ALA A 665 -14.17 -42.56 7.09
N THR A 666 -14.27 -41.22 6.93
CA THR A 666 -13.86 -40.28 7.99
C THR A 666 -14.83 -40.31 9.19
N SER A 667 -16.12 -40.56 8.97
CA SER A 667 -17.11 -40.71 10.02
C SER A 667 -16.98 -42.05 10.75
N ALA A 668 -16.69 -43.13 10.01
CA ALA A 668 -16.42 -44.47 10.58
C ALA A 668 -15.10 -44.47 11.39
N GLY A 669 -14.04 -43.84 10.86
CA GLY A 669 -12.76 -43.69 11.58
C GLY A 669 -12.87 -42.88 12.88
N ARG A 670 -13.78 -41.91 12.94
CA ARG A 670 -14.07 -41.15 14.17
C ARG A 670 -14.85 -42.02 15.19
N ARG A 671 -15.84 -42.81 14.74
CA ARG A 671 -16.58 -43.73 15.63
C ARG A 671 -15.68 -44.82 16.17
N LEU A 672 -14.74 -45.36 15.41
CA LEU A 672 -13.77 -46.35 15.90
C LEU A 672 -12.75 -45.76 16.91
N ARG A 673 -12.37 -44.49 16.78
CA ARG A 673 -11.53 -43.83 17.81
C ARG A 673 -12.26 -43.54 19.11
N ASP A 674 -13.57 -43.29 19.04
CA ASP A 674 -14.38 -43.06 20.25
C ASP A 674 -14.73 -44.35 20.99
N VAL A 675 -14.75 -45.51 20.32
CA VAL A 675 -14.96 -46.84 20.91
C VAL A 675 -13.68 -47.39 21.58
N GLY A 676 -12.49 -46.92 21.14
CA GLY A 676 -11.19 -47.40 21.67
C GLY A 676 -10.65 -46.65 22.89
N ARG A 677 -11.38 -45.71 23.49
CA ARG A 677 -10.97 -45.05 24.73
C ARG A 677 -11.56 -45.83 25.93
N PRO A 678 -10.73 -46.42 26.81
CA PRO A 678 -11.23 -47.01 28.05
C PRO A 678 -11.92 -45.91 28.87
N ARG A 679 -13.14 -46.22 29.34
CA ARG A 679 -13.83 -45.41 30.36
C ARG A 679 -12.96 -45.48 31.62
N GLY A 680 -12.28 -44.39 31.91
CA GLY A 680 -11.59 -44.21 33.18
C GLY A 680 -12.61 -44.25 34.31
N GLU A 681 -12.36 -45.13 35.26
CA GLU A 681 -13.11 -45.32 36.47
C GLU A 681 -13.17 -44.00 37.25
N ASP A 682 -14.39 -43.65 37.59
CA ASP A 682 -14.78 -42.68 38.60
C ASP A 682 -14.20 -43.14 39.95
N LYS A 683 -13.22 -42.45 40.53
CA LYS A 683 -12.86 -42.51 41.92
C LYS A 683 -13.09 -41.14 42.51
N GLY A 684 -14.25 -41.07 43.21
CA GLY A 684 -14.48 -40.01 44.17
C GLY A 684 -13.41 -40.02 45.27
N ASP A 685 -12.98 -38.83 45.60
CA ASP A 685 -12.90 -38.19 46.93
C ASP A 685 -12.47 -36.73 46.72
#